data_c80fbd56d6c70229e7c0352c036f578b
#
_entry.id   c80fbd56d6c70229e7c0352c036f578b
#
_cell.length_a   1.000
_cell.length_b   1.000
_cell.length_c   1.000
_cell.angle_alpha   90.00
_cell.angle_beta   90.00
_cell.angle_gamma   90.00
#
_symmetry.space_group_name_H-M   'P 1'
#
loop_
_entity.id
_entity.type
_entity.pdbx_description
1 polymer ?
#
loop_
_entity_poly.entity_id
_entity_poly.type
_entity_poly.pdbx_seq_one_letter_code
_entity_poly.pdbx_strand_id
1 'polypeptide(L)'
;MVAEHSIWVYASHSDGAVHPVTLELLGKASELAAPIGAKVEAVVIGRDTDALIEQLRTAGASRIYAVDADRFATFSSAVYACALADLVTRHRPAALLTGCDTRTASLAARVAARLGTGLSAHCTDLKIEGNLLVQTVPGFGGHLMANIVCPQRRPQMATVTAGIFRPLDDPCTPAEVVHEQVEVPSGVRSARVLDHHSHGGPGADSLATAETVVAGGFGVGSKDGWALVEQLAAELHGAVGATRPPVDEGWASAAQMIGASGKFISPKLYVAVGISGMMHHAVGIRGAKVIVAINADGRAPIFGLADYAIVGDAGEVMRALIQQLKTGEALAPAIKPPEHTRTAEQFKASLRALRPNLYKRGKLIDDPVADPVTRRTIEGHAQIFDAGRDPRYQDVVTTISHLTGKRVSRYLSILRSPEDQIANSKMKRLMFQLTGTCTGGRCAGWAALNAMWSTTWDIDHDLGTHYHQRLIDWLIGAQEHDITLAGALTDPKGQRRLGPSKQPDPDMYLRIVKRTPEGVVVRGAKVMICGVAAANEIFVMPGVRLKREDADYAVSFAIPKDVRGLTIVEARHASDDRDLEDGFDNPVMRGGITQAYLFFENVFIPRDRLFMCGEYGYANEAVFRFTLPYRSAIGGCVAGQGDVMVGASVLIARANGLDEKVFRDKLTQMIVNNETTFGVGLAAAVMGRQHPSGSWLPDPLLAHANKVHVATLPYETKRLTQEIAGGIAETGCMPSYQDLIDSRYGHLIQKYLKANSPAETRMRIARLVEWLTLGAGVPGCMHGGGSPDGAKMVVFSQADVAGMVEAAKRVGGISDISLSGPPGK
;
A
#
# COMPACT_ATOMS: atom_id res chain seq x y z
N MET A 1 8.21 -51.60 11.03
CA MET A 1 7.03 -51.47 10.15
C MET A 1 6.80 -50.00 9.94
N VAL A 2 7.08 -49.53 8.76
CA VAL A 2 6.87 -48.14 8.34
C VAL A 2 5.33 -48.01 8.22
N ALA A 3 4.70 -47.29 9.12
CA ALA A 3 3.28 -46.96 9.02
C ALA A 3 3.07 -46.21 7.69
N GLU A 4 2.24 -46.77 6.82
CA GLU A 4 1.80 -46.09 5.61
C GLU A 4 1.14 -44.78 6.03
N HIS A 5 1.78 -43.68 5.72
CA HIS A 5 1.23 -42.37 6.02
C HIS A 5 0.08 -42.09 5.04
N SER A 6 -1.16 -42.05 5.54
CA SER A 6 -2.32 -41.66 4.75
C SER A 6 -2.93 -40.34 5.26
N ILE A 7 -3.45 -39.56 4.34
CA ILE A 7 -4.23 -38.34 4.58
C ILE A 7 -5.68 -38.69 4.27
N TRP A 8 -6.53 -38.61 5.29
CA TRP A 8 -7.93 -38.91 5.15
C TRP A 8 -8.78 -37.68 4.91
N VAL A 9 -9.75 -37.82 4.04
CA VAL A 9 -10.80 -36.82 3.81
C VAL A 9 -12.14 -37.43 4.20
N TYR A 10 -12.83 -36.81 5.16
CA TYR A 10 -14.20 -37.20 5.45
C TYR A 10 -15.14 -36.60 4.41
N ALA A 11 -15.88 -37.44 3.70
CA ALA A 11 -16.82 -37.07 2.67
C ALA A 11 -18.15 -36.61 3.31
N SER A 12 -18.31 -35.30 3.42
CA SER A 12 -19.61 -34.74 3.84
C SER A 12 -20.58 -34.75 2.67
N HIS A 13 -21.84 -35.06 2.97
CA HIS A 13 -22.90 -35.22 1.98
C HIS A 13 -24.28 -34.86 2.54
N SER A 14 -25.21 -34.49 1.67
CA SER A 14 -26.62 -34.33 1.94
C SER A 14 -27.44 -34.65 0.69
N ASP A 15 -28.63 -35.18 0.91
CA ASP A 15 -29.62 -35.45 -0.16
C ASP A 15 -29.05 -36.26 -1.35
N GLY A 16 -28.17 -37.23 -1.07
CA GLY A 16 -27.56 -38.09 -2.07
C GLY A 16 -26.41 -37.47 -2.86
N ALA A 17 -25.97 -36.27 -2.50
CA ALA A 17 -24.86 -35.56 -3.15
C ALA A 17 -23.69 -35.29 -2.19
N VAL A 18 -22.47 -35.44 -2.66
CA VAL A 18 -21.23 -35.09 -1.95
C VAL A 18 -21.08 -33.56 -1.95
N HIS A 19 -20.78 -32.99 -0.77
CA HIS A 19 -20.55 -31.53 -0.68
C HIS A 19 -19.31 -31.12 -1.44
N PRO A 20 -19.33 -29.99 -2.18
CA PRO A 20 -18.20 -29.49 -3.00
C PRO A 20 -16.87 -29.40 -2.22
N VAL A 21 -16.90 -29.00 -0.95
CA VAL A 21 -15.72 -28.93 -0.09
C VAL A 21 -14.98 -30.26 0.04
N THR A 22 -15.68 -31.39 -0.05
CA THR A 22 -15.03 -32.71 -0.05
C THR A 22 -14.14 -32.91 -1.26
N LEU A 23 -14.61 -32.50 -2.45
CA LEU A 23 -13.83 -32.56 -3.69
C LEU A 23 -12.63 -31.62 -3.64
N GLU A 24 -12.81 -30.42 -3.11
CA GLU A 24 -11.72 -29.48 -2.86
C GLU A 24 -10.66 -30.07 -1.92
N LEU A 25 -11.09 -30.73 -0.86
CA LEU A 25 -10.20 -31.38 0.10
C LEU A 25 -9.46 -32.56 -0.49
N LEU A 26 -10.05 -33.33 -1.38
CA LEU A 26 -9.38 -34.41 -2.10
C LEU A 26 -8.30 -33.85 -3.01
N GLY A 27 -8.55 -32.75 -3.73
CA GLY A 27 -7.56 -32.03 -4.51
C GLY A 27 -6.39 -31.55 -3.64
N LYS A 28 -6.68 -30.89 -2.53
CA LYS A 28 -5.65 -30.41 -1.58
C LYS A 28 -4.89 -31.55 -0.91
N ALA A 29 -5.57 -32.61 -0.52
CA ALA A 29 -4.93 -33.78 0.06
C ALA A 29 -3.94 -34.44 -0.92
N SER A 30 -4.27 -34.48 -2.20
CA SER A 30 -3.37 -34.98 -3.26
C SER A 30 -2.11 -34.12 -3.40
N GLU A 31 -2.25 -32.80 -3.36
CA GLU A 31 -1.13 -31.87 -3.33
C GLU A 31 -0.22 -32.08 -2.09
N LEU A 32 -0.82 -32.27 -0.90
CA LEU A 32 -0.11 -32.50 0.35
C LEU A 32 0.56 -33.86 0.41
N ALA A 33 -0.04 -34.88 -0.16
CA ALA A 33 0.46 -36.25 -0.13
C ALA A 33 1.65 -36.49 -1.08
N ALA A 34 1.68 -35.83 -2.22
CA ALA A 34 2.68 -36.01 -3.26
C ALA A 34 4.14 -35.85 -2.76
N PRO A 35 4.52 -34.79 -2.03
CA PRO A 35 5.90 -34.59 -1.56
C PRO A 35 6.39 -35.63 -0.55
N ILE A 36 5.48 -36.25 0.19
CA ILE A 36 5.79 -37.19 1.28
C ILE A 36 5.48 -38.65 0.94
N GLY A 37 5.02 -38.91 -0.28
CA GLY A 37 4.65 -40.27 -0.73
C GLY A 37 3.49 -40.88 0.07
N ALA A 38 2.60 -40.06 0.62
CA ALA A 38 1.44 -40.51 1.37
C ALA A 38 0.29 -40.92 0.43
N LYS A 39 -0.64 -41.74 0.92
CA LYS A 39 -1.88 -42.08 0.21
C LYS A 39 -3.00 -41.12 0.62
N VAL A 40 -3.84 -40.76 -0.33
CA VAL A 40 -5.09 -40.02 -0.06
C VAL A 40 -6.22 -41.03 -0.01
N GLU A 41 -6.99 -41.02 1.09
CA GLU A 41 -8.09 -41.94 1.29
C GLU A 41 -9.33 -41.14 1.73
N ALA A 42 -10.51 -41.58 1.29
CA ALA A 42 -11.78 -40.96 1.65
C ALA A 42 -12.56 -41.84 2.62
N VAL A 43 -13.38 -41.22 3.45
CA VAL A 43 -14.32 -41.94 4.36
C VAL A 43 -15.70 -41.40 4.09
N VAL A 44 -16.64 -42.29 3.77
CA VAL A 44 -18.08 -42.01 3.63
C VAL A 44 -18.87 -42.81 4.63
N ILE A 45 -19.79 -42.17 5.36
CA ILE A 45 -20.64 -42.80 6.36
C ILE A 45 -22.09 -42.39 6.07
N GLY A 46 -22.96 -43.36 5.85
CA GLY A 46 -24.36 -43.07 5.48
C GLY A 46 -25.23 -44.29 5.41
N ARG A 47 -26.39 -44.13 4.79
CA ARG A 47 -27.23 -45.19 4.30
C ARG A 47 -27.41 -45.07 2.79
N ASP A 48 -27.37 -46.16 2.05
CA ASP A 48 -27.46 -46.23 0.60
C ASP A 48 -26.31 -45.39 -0.03
N THR A 49 -25.07 -45.69 0.36
CA THR A 49 -23.89 -44.91 0.03
C THR A 49 -23.35 -45.05 -1.41
N ASP A 50 -23.90 -45.99 -2.20
CA ASP A 50 -23.38 -46.29 -3.55
C ASP A 50 -23.30 -45.05 -4.48
N ALA A 51 -24.33 -44.21 -4.48
CA ALA A 51 -24.34 -42.99 -5.30
C ALA A 51 -23.25 -41.95 -4.86
N LEU A 52 -22.90 -41.95 -3.57
CA LEU A 52 -21.84 -41.10 -3.02
C LEU A 52 -20.44 -41.66 -3.38
N ILE A 53 -20.32 -43.01 -3.33
CA ILE A 53 -19.09 -43.69 -3.72
C ILE A 53 -18.75 -43.42 -5.20
N GLU A 54 -19.73 -43.47 -6.09
CA GLU A 54 -19.50 -43.15 -7.51
C GLU A 54 -19.02 -41.70 -7.74
N GLN A 55 -19.54 -40.74 -6.98
CA GLN A 55 -19.10 -39.35 -7.05
C GLN A 55 -17.66 -39.18 -6.53
N LEU A 56 -17.20 -40.02 -5.61
CA LEU A 56 -15.84 -39.98 -5.04
C LEU A 56 -14.84 -40.82 -5.81
N ARG A 57 -15.30 -41.77 -6.63
CA ARG A 57 -14.51 -42.83 -7.22
C ARG A 57 -13.32 -42.37 -8.04
N THR A 58 -13.44 -41.24 -8.74
CA THR A 58 -12.39 -40.63 -9.57
C THR A 58 -11.94 -39.27 -9.09
N ALA A 59 -12.30 -38.91 -7.86
CA ALA A 59 -12.05 -37.57 -7.30
C ALA A 59 -10.66 -37.41 -6.62
N GLY A 60 -9.76 -38.39 -6.75
CA GLY A 60 -8.37 -38.27 -6.25
C GLY A 60 -8.05 -39.11 -5.01
N ALA A 61 -9.02 -39.87 -4.45
CA ALA A 61 -8.72 -40.86 -3.42
C ALA A 61 -8.15 -42.14 -4.04
N SER A 62 -7.17 -42.76 -3.40
CA SER A 62 -6.70 -44.12 -3.76
C SER A 62 -7.60 -45.21 -3.17
N ARG A 63 -8.30 -44.90 -2.08
CA ARG A 63 -9.22 -45.80 -1.37
C ARG A 63 -10.38 -45.04 -0.76
N ILE A 64 -11.56 -45.70 -0.73
CA ILE A 64 -12.78 -45.18 -0.08
C ILE A 64 -13.22 -46.19 0.97
N TYR A 65 -13.22 -45.77 2.23
CA TYR A 65 -13.83 -46.57 3.31
C TYR A 65 -15.31 -46.19 3.41
N ALA A 66 -16.17 -47.13 3.11
CA ALA A 66 -17.62 -46.95 3.11
C ALA A 66 -18.25 -47.63 4.31
N VAL A 67 -18.99 -46.89 5.10
CA VAL A 67 -19.84 -47.43 6.18
C VAL A 67 -21.30 -47.20 5.81
N ASP A 68 -21.99 -48.29 5.52
CA ASP A 68 -23.37 -48.25 5.09
C ASP A 68 -24.26 -49.04 6.11
N ALA A 69 -25.17 -48.34 6.79
CA ALA A 69 -26.13 -48.99 7.70
C ALA A 69 -27.32 -48.05 8.00
N ASP A 70 -28.48 -48.65 8.28
CA ASP A 70 -29.73 -47.94 8.61
C ASP A 70 -29.59 -46.88 9.71
N ARG A 71 -28.71 -47.12 10.68
CA ARG A 71 -28.46 -46.19 11.78
C ARG A 71 -27.86 -44.88 11.38
N PHE A 72 -27.30 -44.80 10.17
CA PHE A 72 -26.70 -43.59 9.57
C PHE A 72 -27.64 -42.93 8.56
N ALA A 73 -28.89 -43.36 8.45
CA ALA A 73 -29.87 -42.72 7.57
C ALA A 73 -30.13 -41.24 7.89
N THR A 74 -29.97 -40.88 9.15
CA THR A 74 -30.09 -39.50 9.61
C THR A 74 -28.80 -39.09 10.30
N PHE A 75 -28.26 -37.93 9.91
CA PHE A 75 -27.03 -37.43 10.51
C PHE A 75 -27.21 -37.16 12.00
N SER A 76 -26.30 -37.74 12.78
CA SER A 76 -26.12 -37.44 14.20
C SER A 76 -24.66 -37.34 14.52
N SER A 77 -24.17 -36.17 14.89
CA SER A 77 -22.76 -35.95 15.18
C SER A 77 -22.19 -36.86 16.27
N ALA A 78 -23.06 -37.34 17.20
CA ALA A 78 -22.67 -38.27 18.24
C ALA A 78 -22.46 -39.70 17.69
N VAL A 79 -23.35 -40.19 16.84
CA VAL A 79 -23.31 -41.53 16.23
C VAL A 79 -22.20 -41.60 15.20
N TYR A 80 -22.12 -40.61 14.31
CA TYR A 80 -21.07 -40.51 13.28
C TYR A 80 -19.67 -40.36 13.87
N ALA A 81 -19.53 -39.64 15.00
CA ALA A 81 -18.24 -39.51 15.67
C ALA A 81 -17.74 -40.82 16.27
N CYS A 82 -18.64 -41.73 16.72
CA CYS A 82 -18.25 -43.05 17.15
C CYS A 82 -17.68 -43.86 15.97
N ALA A 83 -18.40 -43.88 14.85
CA ALA A 83 -18.01 -44.59 13.65
C ALA A 83 -16.68 -44.11 13.08
N LEU A 84 -16.56 -42.80 12.90
CA LEU A 84 -15.32 -42.20 12.35
C LEU A 84 -14.13 -42.38 13.30
N ALA A 85 -14.31 -42.24 14.60
CA ALA A 85 -13.24 -42.44 15.57
C ALA A 85 -12.80 -43.93 15.65
N ASP A 86 -13.70 -44.88 15.48
CA ASP A 86 -13.42 -46.32 15.41
C ASP A 86 -12.58 -46.64 14.18
N LEU A 87 -12.96 -46.14 12.99
CA LEU A 87 -12.17 -46.27 11.76
C LEU A 87 -10.75 -45.66 11.89
N VAL A 88 -10.67 -44.43 12.41
CA VAL A 88 -9.39 -43.76 12.66
C VAL A 88 -8.49 -44.52 13.61
N THR A 89 -9.07 -45.12 14.65
CA THR A 89 -8.30 -45.92 15.61
C THR A 89 -7.74 -47.18 14.98
N ARG A 90 -8.51 -47.85 14.09
CA ARG A 90 -8.09 -49.06 13.37
C ARG A 90 -7.05 -48.79 12.32
N HIS A 91 -7.27 -47.76 11.47
CA HIS A 91 -6.45 -47.48 10.31
C HIS A 91 -5.32 -46.49 10.54
N ARG A 92 -5.39 -45.63 11.59
CA ARG A 92 -4.37 -44.70 12.06
C ARG A 92 -3.84 -43.74 10.99
N PRO A 93 -4.69 -42.96 10.31
CA PRO A 93 -4.21 -41.97 9.34
C PRO A 93 -3.32 -40.91 10.03
N ALA A 94 -2.39 -40.34 9.26
CA ALA A 94 -1.52 -39.25 9.74
C ALA A 94 -2.30 -37.94 9.92
N ALA A 95 -3.27 -37.68 9.04
CA ALA A 95 -4.14 -36.50 9.09
C ALA A 95 -5.59 -36.86 8.71
N LEU A 96 -6.53 -36.09 9.23
CA LEU A 96 -7.97 -36.18 8.90
C LEU A 96 -8.47 -34.78 8.58
N LEU A 97 -8.90 -34.57 7.34
CA LEU A 97 -9.45 -33.34 6.83
C LEU A 97 -10.96 -33.43 6.69
N THR A 98 -11.65 -32.36 7.06
CA THR A 98 -13.13 -32.29 6.94
C THR A 98 -13.54 -30.89 6.45
N GLY A 99 -14.68 -30.76 5.81
CA GLY A 99 -15.29 -29.45 5.57
C GLY A 99 -15.67 -28.76 6.87
N CYS A 100 -15.94 -27.47 6.80
CA CYS A 100 -16.36 -26.66 7.94
C CYS A 100 -17.81 -26.16 7.77
N ASP A 101 -18.74 -27.09 7.47
CA ASP A 101 -20.17 -26.82 7.59
C ASP A 101 -20.65 -27.11 9.01
N THR A 102 -21.90 -26.73 9.33
CA THR A 102 -22.48 -26.90 10.68
C THR A 102 -22.45 -28.34 11.16
N ARG A 103 -22.66 -29.34 10.27
CA ARG A 103 -22.66 -30.76 10.60
C ARG A 103 -21.25 -31.28 10.84
N THR A 104 -20.35 -31.03 9.90
CA THR A 104 -18.97 -31.51 9.93
C THR A 104 -18.11 -30.82 10.99
N ALA A 105 -18.31 -29.55 11.29
CA ALA A 105 -17.65 -28.87 12.40
C ALA A 105 -17.97 -29.52 13.75
N SER A 106 -19.27 -29.83 13.98
CA SER A 106 -19.70 -30.57 15.18
C SER A 106 -19.15 -32.00 15.22
N LEU A 107 -19.08 -32.69 14.09
CA LEU A 107 -18.53 -34.04 13.97
C LEU A 107 -17.02 -34.03 14.27
N ALA A 108 -16.26 -33.18 13.62
CA ALA A 108 -14.81 -33.11 13.77
C ALA A 108 -14.38 -32.81 15.20
N ALA A 109 -15.08 -31.88 15.89
CA ALA A 109 -14.82 -31.58 17.30
C ALA A 109 -15.04 -32.79 18.22
N ARG A 110 -16.10 -33.55 17.97
CA ARG A 110 -16.39 -34.78 18.74
C ARG A 110 -15.38 -35.91 18.47
N VAL A 111 -14.94 -36.04 17.21
CA VAL A 111 -13.92 -37.05 16.85
C VAL A 111 -12.57 -36.66 17.48
N ALA A 112 -12.17 -35.42 17.41
CA ALA A 112 -10.93 -34.94 18.03
C ALA A 112 -10.92 -35.19 19.55
N ALA A 113 -12.03 -34.86 20.22
CA ALA A 113 -12.17 -35.10 21.66
C ALA A 113 -12.10 -36.59 22.01
N ARG A 114 -12.73 -37.49 21.23
CA ARG A 114 -12.68 -38.95 21.44
C ARG A 114 -11.26 -39.51 21.24
N LEU A 115 -10.54 -39.02 20.26
CA LEU A 115 -9.18 -39.46 19.93
C LEU A 115 -8.11 -38.79 20.81
N GLY A 116 -8.47 -37.78 21.60
CA GLY A 116 -7.52 -36.99 22.41
C GLY A 116 -6.48 -36.26 21.55
N THR A 117 -6.90 -35.77 20.38
CA THR A 117 -6.02 -35.04 19.44
C THR A 117 -6.45 -33.60 19.28
N GLY A 118 -5.55 -32.76 18.66
CA GLY A 118 -5.85 -31.37 18.34
C GLY A 118 -6.65 -31.20 17.04
N LEU A 119 -7.51 -30.18 17.02
CA LEU A 119 -8.28 -29.79 15.84
C LEU A 119 -8.14 -28.29 15.60
N SER A 120 -7.69 -27.89 14.39
CA SER A 120 -7.79 -26.52 13.95
C SER A 120 -9.06 -26.31 13.13
N ALA A 121 -9.82 -25.28 13.49
CA ALA A 121 -11.09 -25.00 12.85
C ALA A 121 -10.97 -23.81 11.88
N HIS A 122 -11.76 -23.82 10.82
CA HIS A 122 -11.82 -22.75 9.81
C HIS A 122 -10.47 -22.46 9.13
N CYS A 123 -9.71 -23.50 8.80
CA CYS A 123 -8.44 -23.36 8.10
C CYS A 123 -8.66 -22.79 6.70
N THR A 124 -7.77 -21.87 6.30
CA THR A 124 -7.77 -21.22 4.99
C THR A 124 -6.54 -21.59 4.15
N ASP A 125 -5.57 -22.29 4.74
CA ASP A 125 -4.46 -22.92 4.00
C ASP A 125 -3.92 -24.11 4.79
N LEU A 126 -3.37 -25.09 4.07
CA LEU A 126 -2.75 -26.29 4.60
C LEU A 126 -1.44 -26.56 3.89
N LYS A 127 -0.38 -26.87 4.65
CA LYS A 127 0.94 -27.21 4.13
C LYS A 127 1.57 -28.35 4.93
N ILE A 128 2.48 -29.10 4.33
CA ILE A 128 3.31 -30.10 5.03
C ILE A 128 4.70 -29.54 5.26
N GLU A 129 5.14 -29.54 6.51
CA GLU A 129 6.53 -29.24 6.90
C GLU A 129 7.10 -30.43 7.69
N GLY A 130 7.96 -31.18 7.04
CA GLY A 130 8.44 -32.47 7.57
C GLY A 130 7.29 -33.49 7.73
N ASN A 131 6.96 -33.86 8.96
CA ASN A 131 5.84 -34.76 9.28
C ASN A 131 4.65 -34.03 9.94
N LEU A 132 4.64 -32.70 9.88
CA LEU A 132 3.61 -31.85 10.47
C LEU A 132 2.70 -31.24 9.40
N LEU A 133 1.42 -31.31 9.66
CA LEU A 133 0.42 -30.54 8.92
C LEU A 133 0.36 -29.14 9.54
N VAL A 134 0.88 -28.14 8.83
CA VAL A 134 0.75 -26.72 9.18
C VAL A 134 -0.61 -26.23 8.72
N GLN A 135 -1.39 -25.74 9.65
CA GLN A 135 -2.79 -25.36 9.48
C GLN A 135 -2.91 -23.86 9.68
N THR A 136 -3.21 -23.13 8.63
CA THR A 136 -3.30 -21.67 8.68
C THR A 136 -4.74 -21.24 8.99
N VAL A 137 -4.90 -20.51 10.08
CA VAL A 137 -6.20 -20.04 10.57
C VAL A 137 -6.20 -18.54 10.72
N PRO A 138 -7.23 -17.84 10.20
CA PRO A 138 -7.38 -16.40 10.42
C PRO A 138 -7.76 -16.10 11.86
N GLY A 139 -6.96 -15.25 12.54
CA GLY A 139 -7.24 -14.76 13.88
C GLY A 139 -7.52 -13.25 13.87
N PHE A 140 -8.10 -12.73 14.96
CA PHE A 140 -8.38 -11.29 15.14
C PHE A 140 -9.11 -10.67 13.95
N GLY A 141 -10.20 -11.31 13.50
CA GLY A 141 -10.96 -10.83 12.34
C GLY A 141 -10.23 -10.94 11.00
N GLY A 142 -9.21 -11.79 10.91
CA GLY A 142 -8.44 -12.01 9.68
C GLY A 142 -7.27 -11.05 9.49
N HIS A 143 -6.96 -10.19 10.47
CA HIS A 143 -5.76 -9.34 10.42
C HIS A 143 -4.47 -10.11 10.74
N LEU A 144 -4.60 -11.27 11.35
CA LEU A 144 -3.48 -12.14 11.70
C LEU A 144 -3.74 -13.56 11.17
N MET A 145 -2.74 -14.15 10.52
CA MET A 145 -2.80 -15.55 10.09
C MET A 145 -1.95 -16.39 11.05
N ALA A 146 -2.58 -17.29 11.80
CA ALA A 146 -1.89 -18.16 12.73
C ALA A 146 -1.58 -19.51 12.08
N ASN A 147 -0.34 -19.94 12.12
CA ASN A 147 0.07 -21.28 11.72
C ASN A 147 0.04 -22.20 12.94
N ILE A 148 -0.84 -23.18 12.92
CA ILE A 148 -1.07 -24.13 14.02
C ILE A 148 -0.54 -25.50 13.60
N VAL A 149 0.12 -26.19 14.51
CA VAL A 149 0.61 -27.55 14.32
C VAL A 149 0.24 -28.45 15.50
N CYS A 150 0.06 -29.76 15.25
CA CYS A 150 -0.18 -30.75 16.26
C CYS A 150 0.97 -31.80 16.27
N PRO A 151 2.11 -31.52 16.96
CA PRO A 151 3.31 -32.33 16.83
C PRO A 151 3.24 -33.69 17.53
N GLN A 152 2.45 -33.82 18.60
CA GLN A 152 2.50 -34.98 19.49
C GLN A 152 1.37 -36.01 19.28
N ARG A 153 0.26 -35.61 18.65
CA ARG A 153 -0.93 -36.45 18.51
C ARG A 153 -1.27 -36.71 17.05
N ARG A 154 -1.92 -37.85 16.82
CA ARG A 154 -2.42 -38.26 15.49
C ARG A 154 -3.86 -38.76 15.63
N PRO A 155 -4.69 -38.63 14.56
CA PRO A 155 -4.40 -37.82 13.35
C PRO A 155 -4.29 -36.33 13.66
N GLN A 156 -3.56 -35.58 12.80
CA GLN A 156 -3.61 -34.12 12.80
C GLN A 156 -4.93 -33.70 12.10
N MET A 157 -5.80 -32.98 12.81
CA MET A 157 -7.13 -32.70 12.30
C MET A 157 -7.33 -31.25 11.93
N ALA A 158 -7.98 -31.02 10.77
CA ALA A 158 -8.35 -29.69 10.29
C ALA A 158 -9.77 -29.67 9.74
N THR A 159 -10.53 -28.61 10.06
CA THR A 159 -11.72 -28.27 9.30
C THR A 159 -11.40 -27.13 8.36
N VAL A 160 -11.87 -27.19 7.12
CA VAL A 160 -11.57 -26.24 6.07
C VAL A 160 -12.84 -25.57 5.57
N THR A 161 -12.78 -24.26 5.41
CA THR A 161 -13.87 -23.47 4.85
C THR A 161 -14.04 -23.79 3.35
N ALA A 162 -15.26 -23.99 2.90
CA ALA A 162 -15.56 -24.26 1.48
C ALA A 162 -15.14 -23.09 0.58
N GLY A 163 -14.76 -23.41 -0.65
CA GLY A 163 -14.32 -22.41 -1.63
C GLY A 163 -12.86 -21.96 -1.51
N ILE A 164 -12.09 -22.56 -0.60
CA ILE A 164 -10.66 -22.23 -0.38
C ILE A 164 -9.74 -22.98 -1.35
N PHE A 165 -10.01 -24.24 -1.59
CA PHE A 165 -9.21 -25.09 -2.46
C PHE A 165 -9.94 -25.43 -3.75
N ARG A 166 -9.25 -26.07 -4.69
CA ARG A 166 -9.83 -26.51 -5.96
C ARG A 166 -9.93 -28.03 -5.99
N PRO A 167 -11.00 -28.57 -6.53
CA PRO A 167 -11.05 -29.98 -6.95
C PRO A 167 -9.96 -30.26 -7.99
N LEU A 168 -9.65 -31.52 -8.21
CA LEU A 168 -8.81 -31.93 -9.34
C LEU A 168 -9.56 -31.67 -10.65
N ASP A 169 -8.86 -31.15 -11.64
CA ASP A 169 -9.45 -30.81 -12.96
C ASP A 169 -9.75 -32.07 -13.79
N ASP A 170 -8.93 -33.11 -13.66
CA ASP A 170 -9.04 -34.35 -14.42
C ASP A 170 -9.45 -35.55 -13.52
N PRO A 171 -10.27 -36.48 -14.05
CA PRO A 171 -10.59 -37.72 -13.33
C PRO A 171 -9.35 -38.56 -13.06
N CYS A 172 -9.23 -39.05 -11.83
CA CYS A 172 -8.12 -39.91 -11.39
C CYS A 172 -8.43 -41.39 -11.62
N THR A 173 -7.42 -42.24 -11.39
CA THR A 173 -7.60 -43.68 -11.32
C THR A 173 -8.69 -44.04 -10.31
N PRO A 174 -9.65 -44.90 -10.66
CA PRO A 174 -10.73 -45.28 -9.74
C PRO A 174 -10.23 -45.80 -8.42
N ALA A 175 -10.78 -45.28 -7.33
CA ALA A 175 -10.45 -45.68 -5.96
C ALA A 175 -10.89 -47.15 -5.66
N GLU A 176 -10.10 -47.85 -4.86
CA GLU A 176 -10.50 -49.11 -4.23
C GLU A 176 -11.59 -48.79 -3.19
N VAL A 177 -12.69 -49.55 -3.22
CA VAL A 177 -13.79 -49.39 -2.25
C VAL A 177 -13.69 -50.50 -1.20
N VAL A 178 -13.66 -50.10 0.08
CA VAL A 178 -13.60 -51.01 1.22
C VAL A 178 -14.85 -50.77 2.09
N HIS A 179 -15.74 -51.74 2.15
CA HIS A 179 -16.89 -51.67 3.03
C HIS A 179 -16.49 -52.04 4.45
N GLU A 180 -16.75 -51.13 5.37
CA GLU A 180 -16.38 -51.27 6.79
C GLU A 180 -17.62 -51.41 7.67
N GLN A 181 -17.52 -52.28 8.66
CA GLN A 181 -18.48 -52.38 9.73
C GLN A 181 -17.93 -51.69 10.98
N VAL A 182 -18.76 -50.86 11.60
CA VAL A 182 -18.40 -50.11 12.80
C VAL A 182 -19.38 -50.35 13.93
N GLU A 183 -18.84 -50.50 15.13
CA GLU A 183 -19.69 -50.65 16.33
C GLU A 183 -19.95 -49.27 16.94
N VAL A 184 -21.23 -48.94 17.13
CA VAL A 184 -21.64 -47.76 17.89
C VAL A 184 -22.22 -48.26 19.23
N PRO A 185 -21.61 -47.85 20.36
CA PRO A 185 -22.07 -48.29 21.69
C PRO A 185 -23.56 -47.97 21.92
N SER A 186 -24.29 -48.90 22.51
CA SER A 186 -25.74 -48.77 22.73
C SER A 186 -26.15 -47.59 23.62
N GLY A 187 -25.23 -47.07 24.43
CA GLY A 187 -25.44 -45.89 25.28
C GLY A 187 -25.32 -44.53 24.58
N VAL A 188 -24.97 -44.50 23.28
CA VAL A 188 -24.87 -43.23 22.55
C VAL A 188 -26.26 -42.71 22.22
N ARG A 189 -26.63 -41.61 22.90
CA ARG A 189 -27.90 -40.94 22.65
C ARG A 189 -27.82 -40.10 21.39
N SER A 190 -28.80 -40.22 20.51
CA SER A 190 -29.05 -39.38 19.34
C SER A 190 -30.33 -38.58 19.50
N ALA A 191 -30.38 -37.38 18.97
CA ALA A 191 -31.64 -36.67 18.82
C ALA A 191 -32.53 -37.41 17.80
N ARG A 192 -33.83 -37.49 18.08
CA ARG A 192 -34.81 -37.96 17.13
C ARG A 192 -35.27 -36.79 16.28
N VAL A 193 -35.09 -36.88 14.97
CA VAL A 193 -35.66 -35.91 14.04
C VAL A 193 -37.18 -36.11 14.00
N LEU A 194 -37.92 -35.10 14.39
CA LEU A 194 -39.40 -35.12 14.40
C LEU A 194 -39.95 -34.60 13.08
N ASP A 195 -39.25 -33.65 12.46
CA ASP A 195 -39.66 -33.06 11.18
C ASP A 195 -38.42 -32.53 10.45
N HIS A 196 -38.47 -32.51 9.13
CA HIS A 196 -37.39 -32.00 8.25
C HIS A 196 -38.02 -31.00 7.29
N HIS A 197 -37.70 -29.74 7.55
CA HIS A 197 -38.04 -28.65 6.62
C HIS A 197 -36.79 -28.30 5.77
N SER A 198 -36.82 -28.61 4.49
CA SER A 198 -35.86 -28.11 3.54
C SER A 198 -36.20 -26.64 3.26
N HIS A 199 -35.33 -25.71 3.71
CA HIS A 199 -35.47 -24.30 3.36
C HIS A 199 -34.87 -23.99 1.98
N GLY A 200 -34.64 -24.99 1.14
CA GLY A 200 -34.12 -24.88 -0.21
C GLY A 200 -35.22 -24.94 -1.24
N GLY A 201 -35.71 -23.78 -1.70
CA GLY A 201 -36.27 -23.69 -3.04
C GLY A 201 -35.16 -23.87 -4.09
N PRO A 202 -35.47 -24.18 -5.35
CA PRO A 202 -34.48 -24.25 -6.42
C PRO A 202 -33.75 -22.88 -6.47
N GLY A 203 -32.47 -22.83 -6.02
CA GLY A 203 -31.65 -21.63 -5.96
C GLY A 203 -30.97 -21.35 -4.61
N ALA A 204 -31.31 -22.03 -3.50
CA ALA A 204 -30.73 -21.72 -2.19
C ALA A 204 -29.24 -22.14 -2.06
N ASP A 205 -28.80 -23.15 -2.81
CA ASP A 205 -27.37 -23.53 -2.92
C ASP A 205 -26.61 -22.76 -4.00
N SER A 206 -27.33 -21.98 -4.82
CA SER A 206 -26.72 -21.21 -5.91
C SER A 206 -25.71 -20.16 -5.43
N LEU A 207 -25.90 -19.59 -4.22
CA LEU A 207 -25.01 -18.52 -3.73
C LEU A 207 -23.58 -19.03 -3.42
N ALA A 208 -23.44 -20.25 -2.93
CA ALA A 208 -22.12 -20.82 -2.59
C ALA A 208 -21.31 -21.25 -3.82
N THR A 209 -22.02 -21.62 -4.89
CA THR A 209 -21.43 -22.13 -6.13
C THR A 209 -21.52 -21.16 -7.31
N ALA A 210 -22.15 -20.00 -7.11
CA ALA A 210 -22.34 -19.01 -8.16
C ALA A 210 -21.00 -18.41 -8.63
N GLU A 211 -20.82 -18.34 -9.94
CA GLU A 211 -19.67 -17.64 -10.53
C GLU A 211 -19.80 -16.12 -10.44
N THR A 212 -21.03 -15.61 -10.44
CA THR A 212 -21.35 -14.17 -10.27
C THR A 212 -22.32 -13.99 -9.11
N VAL A 213 -22.01 -13.04 -8.23
CA VAL A 213 -22.88 -12.67 -7.12
C VAL A 213 -23.08 -11.16 -7.09
N VAL A 214 -24.34 -10.73 -7.08
CA VAL A 214 -24.70 -9.33 -6.80
C VAL A 214 -25.28 -9.25 -5.40
N ALA A 215 -24.63 -8.49 -4.53
CA ALA A 215 -25.04 -8.38 -3.13
C ALA A 215 -25.46 -6.96 -2.77
N GLY A 216 -26.58 -6.84 -2.05
CA GLY A 216 -27.09 -5.59 -1.52
C GLY A 216 -26.78 -5.39 -0.04
N GLY A 217 -26.42 -4.14 0.30
CA GLY A 217 -26.33 -3.64 1.67
C GLY A 217 -27.47 -2.70 2.03
N PHE A 218 -27.40 -2.12 3.24
CA PHE A 218 -28.41 -1.14 3.69
C PHE A 218 -28.49 0.11 2.80
N GLY A 219 -27.39 0.43 2.09
CA GLY A 219 -27.32 1.56 1.17
C GLY A 219 -28.18 1.44 -0.09
N VAL A 220 -28.85 0.30 -0.34
CA VAL A 220 -29.88 0.20 -1.40
C VAL A 220 -31.18 0.93 -1.02
N GLY A 221 -31.33 1.28 0.25
CA GLY A 221 -32.29 2.26 0.77
C GLY A 221 -33.73 1.78 0.96
N SER A 222 -34.24 0.82 0.19
CA SER A 222 -35.62 0.37 0.25
C SER A 222 -35.82 -0.99 -0.40
N LYS A 223 -37.04 -1.55 -0.26
CA LYS A 223 -37.45 -2.78 -0.93
C LYS A 223 -37.46 -2.62 -2.46
N ASP A 224 -37.76 -1.42 -2.98
CA ASP A 224 -37.69 -1.12 -4.40
C ASP A 224 -36.22 -1.08 -4.90
N GLY A 225 -35.31 -0.55 -4.07
CA GLY A 225 -33.87 -0.64 -4.33
C GLY A 225 -33.37 -2.07 -4.31
N TRP A 226 -33.93 -2.93 -3.44
CA TRP A 226 -33.62 -4.36 -3.41
C TRP A 226 -34.04 -5.08 -4.70
N ALA A 227 -35.22 -4.75 -5.25
CA ALA A 227 -35.67 -5.30 -6.53
C ALA A 227 -34.68 -4.99 -7.69
N LEU A 228 -33.96 -3.85 -7.63
CA LEU A 228 -32.90 -3.55 -8.61
C LEU A 228 -31.67 -4.44 -8.41
N VAL A 229 -31.34 -4.83 -7.18
CA VAL A 229 -30.26 -5.82 -6.92
C VAL A 229 -30.60 -7.16 -7.54
N GLU A 230 -31.85 -7.62 -7.37
CA GLU A 230 -32.34 -8.87 -7.95
C GLU A 230 -32.35 -8.80 -9.50
N GLN A 231 -32.78 -7.67 -10.04
CA GLN A 231 -32.78 -7.46 -11.50
C GLN A 231 -31.35 -7.42 -12.05
N LEU A 232 -30.43 -6.73 -11.40
CA LEU A 232 -29.03 -6.71 -11.85
C LEU A 232 -28.38 -8.10 -11.76
N ALA A 233 -28.71 -8.87 -10.73
CA ALA A 233 -28.23 -10.26 -10.61
C ALA A 233 -28.77 -11.14 -11.75
N ALA A 234 -30.04 -10.97 -12.10
CA ALA A 234 -30.65 -11.70 -13.23
C ALA A 234 -29.99 -11.36 -14.56
N GLU A 235 -29.72 -10.09 -14.85
CA GLU A 235 -29.05 -9.66 -16.10
C GLU A 235 -27.59 -10.16 -16.18
N LEU A 236 -26.92 -10.35 -15.03
CA LEU A 236 -25.58 -10.90 -14.95
C LEU A 236 -25.56 -12.43 -14.79
N HIS A 237 -26.72 -13.08 -14.88
CA HIS A 237 -26.89 -14.52 -14.66
C HIS A 237 -26.27 -14.99 -13.32
N GLY A 238 -26.33 -14.13 -12.32
CA GLY A 238 -25.72 -14.31 -11.00
C GLY A 238 -26.71 -14.61 -9.90
N ALA A 239 -26.19 -14.99 -8.73
CA ALA A 239 -26.95 -15.17 -7.51
C ALA A 239 -27.07 -13.85 -6.74
N VAL A 240 -28.14 -13.72 -5.94
CA VAL A 240 -28.39 -12.56 -5.07
C VAL A 240 -27.84 -12.85 -3.68
N GLY A 241 -26.96 -11.95 -3.19
CA GLY A 241 -26.42 -11.96 -1.84
C GLY A 241 -26.90 -10.76 -1.02
N ALA A 242 -26.75 -10.84 0.30
CA ALA A 242 -27.16 -9.80 1.23
C ALA A 242 -26.12 -9.59 2.35
N THR A 243 -26.04 -8.37 2.84
CA THR A 243 -25.50 -8.12 4.18
C THR A 243 -26.61 -8.36 5.24
N ARG A 244 -26.26 -8.34 6.51
CA ARG A 244 -27.23 -8.58 7.58
C ARG A 244 -28.39 -7.56 7.60
N PRO A 245 -28.19 -6.22 7.45
CA PRO A 245 -29.29 -5.28 7.54
C PRO A 245 -30.43 -5.52 6.56
N PRO A 246 -30.23 -5.80 5.26
CA PRO A 246 -31.32 -6.18 4.36
C PRO A 246 -32.12 -7.42 4.80
N VAL A 247 -31.46 -8.36 5.50
CA VAL A 247 -32.16 -9.54 6.05
C VAL A 247 -33.00 -9.15 7.26
N ASP A 248 -32.47 -8.32 8.14
CA ASP A 248 -33.19 -7.83 9.33
C ASP A 248 -34.39 -6.95 8.93
N GLU A 249 -34.31 -6.19 7.82
CA GLU A 249 -35.40 -5.40 7.24
C GLU A 249 -36.42 -6.25 6.43
N GLY A 250 -36.15 -7.55 6.26
CA GLY A 250 -37.03 -8.43 5.49
C GLY A 250 -37.01 -8.22 3.97
N TRP A 251 -36.00 -7.51 3.44
CA TRP A 251 -35.80 -7.39 1.99
C TRP A 251 -35.18 -8.65 1.38
N ALA A 252 -34.28 -9.31 2.15
CA ALA A 252 -33.58 -10.52 1.78
C ALA A 252 -33.89 -11.68 2.75
N SER A 253 -33.69 -12.89 2.28
CA SER A 253 -33.79 -14.08 3.15
C SER A 253 -32.49 -14.34 3.92
N ALA A 254 -32.58 -15.02 5.07
CA ALA A 254 -31.38 -15.43 5.82
C ALA A 254 -30.46 -16.37 5.02
N ALA A 255 -30.98 -17.10 4.04
CA ALA A 255 -30.19 -17.96 3.16
C ALA A 255 -29.27 -17.18 2.19
N GLN A 256 -29.55 -15.89 1.95
CA GLN A 256 -28.77 -14.99 1.10
C GLN A 256 -27.68 -14.25 1.87
N MET A 257 -27.62 -14.38 3.21
CA MET A 257 -26.68 -13.64 4.03
C MET A 257 -25.24 -14.09 3.80
N ILE A 258 -24.35 -13.12 3.57
CA ILE A 258 -22.91 -13.31 3.35
C ILE A 258 -22.15 -12.67 4.51
N GLY A 259 -21.12 -13.37 5.01
CA GLY A 259 -20.21 -12.87 6.05
C GLY A 259 -20.04 -13.85 7.22
N ALA A 260 -19.47 -13.37 8.32
CA ALA A 260 -19.12 -14.17 9.50
C ALA A 260 -20.30 -14.95 10.12
N SER A 261 -21.51 -14.42 10.00
CA SER A 261 -22.76 -15.07 10.48
C SER A 261 -23.59 -15.68 9.34
N GLY A 262 -23.08 -15.68 8.11
CA GLY A 262 -23.72 -16.16 6.91
C GLY A 262 -22.85 -17.10 6.10
N LYS A 263 -22.99 -17.04 4.78
CA LYS A 263 -22.21 -17.88 3.85
C LYS A 263 -20.86 -17.20 3.52
N PHE A 264 -19.85 -18.01 3.28
CA PHE A 264 -18.59 -17.64 2.67
C PHE A 264 -18.67 -18.01 1.19
N ILE A 265 -18.26 -17.09 0.32
CA ILE A 265 -18.37 -17.24 -1.13
C ILE A 265 -17.07 -16.87 -1.83
N SER A 266 -16.84 -17.48 -2.99
CA SER A 266 -15.64 -17.26 -3.81
C SER A 266 -15.99 -17.13 -5.30
N PRO A 267 -16.87 -16.17 -5.68
CA PRO A 267 -17.29 -16.00 -7.06
C PRO A 267 -16.16 -15.46 -7.93
N LYS A 268 -16.29 -15.61 -9.24
CA LYS A 268 -15.44 -14.94 -10.23
C LYS A 268 -15.69 -13.42 -10.21
N LEU A 269 -16.95 -13.02 -10.07
CA LEU A 269 -17.39 -11.62 -10.00
C LEU A 269 -18.30 -11.40 -8.80
N TYR A 270 -17.93 -10.45 -7.96
CA TYR A 270 -18.76 -9.99 -6.84
C TYR A 270 -19.11 -8.51 -7.01
N VAL A 271 -20.39 -8.19 -7.09
CA VAL A 271 -20.87 -6.80 -7.17
C VAL A 271 -21.50 -6.40 -5.86
N ALA A 272 -20.85 -5.50 -5.13
CA ALA A 272 -21.29 -4.97 -3.85
C ALA A 272 -22.06 -3.67 -4.03
N VAL A 273 -23.35 -3.65 -3.73
CA VAL A 273 -24.24 -2.49 -3.91
C VAL A 273 -24.69 -1.93 -2.58
N GLY A 274 -24.34 -0.70 -2.27
CA GLY A 274 -24.72 -0.05 -1.02
C GLY A 274 -24.20 -0.78 0.24
N ILE A 275 -23.07 -1.46 0.12
CA ILE A 275 -22.42 -2.21 1.21
C ILE A 275 -21.30 -1.36 1.80
N SER A 276 -21.28 -1.23 3.12
CA SER A 276 -20.23 -0.46 3.81
C SER A 276 -18.86 -1.14 3.81
N GLY A 277 -18.80 -2.47 3.71
CA GLY A 277 -17.54 -3.22 3.76
C GLY A 277 -17.02 -3.48 5.17
N MET A 278 -17.90 -3.45 6.18
CA MET A 278 -17.55 -3.83 7.55
C MET A 278 -17.03 -5.27 7.60
N MET A 279 -16.08 -5.53 8.49
CA MET A 279 -15.31 -6.78 8.58
C MET A 279 -16.16 -8.04 8.61
N HIS A 280 -17.33 -8.00 9.28
CA HIS A 280 -18.23 -9.15 9.38
C HIS A 280 -18.76 -9.61 8.03
N HIS A 281 -18.93 -8.69 7.07
CA HIS A 281 -19.31 -9.02 5.70
C HIS A 281 -18.07 -9.32 4.84
N ALA A 282 -17.05 -8.47 4.95
CA ALA A 282 -15.82 -8.55 4.16
C ALA A 282 -15.11 -9.90 4.25
N VAL A 283 -15.16 -10.56 5.40
CA VAL A 283 -14.56 -11.90 5.58
C VAL A 283 -15.22 -12.96 4.70
N GLY A 284 -16.52 -12.81 4.41
CA GLY A 284 -17.31 -13.75 3.60
C GLY A 284 -17.05 -13.65 2.08
N ILE A 285 -16.38 -12.60 1.60
CA ILE A 285 -16.15 -12.34 0.17
C ILE A 285 -14.67 -12.35 -0.25
N ARG A 286 -13.77 -12.68 0.68
CA ARG A 286 -12.31 -12.65 0.42
C ARG A 286 -11.86 -13.57 -0.71
N GLY A 287 -12.61 -14.61 -1.01
CA GLY A 287 -12.34 -15.53 -2.11
C GLY A 287 -12.81 -15.04 -3.48
N ALA A 288 -13.50 -13.90 -3.57
CA ALA A 288 -13.93 -13.32 -4.85
C ALA A 288 -12.72 -12.91 -5.70
N LYS A 289 -12.76 -13.20 -7.01
CA LYS A 289 -11.65 -12.88 -7.90
C LYS A 289 -11.67 -11.42 -8.35
N VAL A 290 -12.86 -10.87 -8.59
CA VAL A 290 -13.09 -9.48 -8.97
C VAL A 290 -14.21 -8.93 -8.10
N ILE A 291 -13.97 -7.82 -7.43
CA ILE A 291 -14.94 -7.10 -6.61
C ILE A 291 -15.24 -5.75 -7.24
N VAL A 292 -16.50 -5.54 -7.60
CA VAL A 292 -17.03 -4.23 -8.02
C VAL A 292 -17.85 -3.67 -6.87
N ALA A 293 -17.53 -2.47 -6.40
CA ALA A 293 -18.27 -1.82 -5.31
C ALA A 293 -18.96 -0.55 -5.78
N ILE A 294 -20.24 -0.40 -5.43
CA ILE A 294 -21.09 0.77 -5.69
C ILE A 294 -21.54 1.31 -4.34
N ASN A 295 -21.16 2.53 -4.00
CA ASN A 295 -21.57 3.16 -2.74
C ASN A 295 -21.62 4.68 -2.89
N ALA A 296 -22.59 5.32 -2.27
CA ALA A 296 -22.71 6.79 -2.25
C ALA A 296 -21.65 7.44 -1.36
N ASP A 297 -21.19 6.74 -0.29
CA ASP A 297 -20.10 7.20 0.54
C ASP A 297 -18.75 6.79 -0.07
N GLY A 298 -18.04 7.74 -0.69
CA GLY A 298 -16.71 7.50 -1.28
C GLY A 298 -15.64 7.06 -0.27
N ARG A 299 -15.94 7.05 1.05
CA ARG A 299 -15.05 6.59 2.11
C ARG A 299 -15.45 5.22 2.66
N ALA A 300 -16.45 4.56 2.07
CA ALA A 300 -16.89 3.27 2.54
C ALA A 300 -15.75 2.23 2.50
N PRO A 301 -15.48 1.49 3.59
CA PRO A 301 -14.40 0.50 3.66
C PRO A 301 -14.42 -0.56 2.55
N ILE A 302 -15.58 -0.79 1.92
CA ILE A 302 -15.70 -1.73 0.79
C ILE A 302 -14.79 -1.37 -0.38
N PHE A 303 -14.54 -0.08 -0.60
CA PHE A 303 -13.65 0.39 -1.67
C PHE A 303 -12.18 -0.03 -1.47
N GLY A 304 -11.78 -0.29 -0.21
CA GLY A 304 -10.47 -0.86 0.10
C GLY A 304 -10.29 -2.32 -0.31
N LEU A 305 -11.38 -3.02 -0.64
CA LEU A 305 -11.41 -4.41 -1.10
C LEU A 305 -11.75 -4.52 -2.59
N ALA A 306 -12.25 -3.44 -3.20
CA ALA A 306 -12.78 -3.45 -4.56
C ALA A 306 -11.67 -3.28 -5.60
N ASP A 307 -11.76 -4.05 -6.68
CA ASP A 307 -10.96 -3.86 -7.90
C ASP A 307 -11.52 -2.70 -8.73
N TYR A 308 -12.84 -2.50 -8.67
CA TYR A 308 -13.56 -1.41 -9.34
C TYR A 308 -14.48 -0.70 -8.35
N ALA A 309 -14.30 0.61 -8.20
CA ALA A 309 -15.06 1.46 -7.30
C ALA A 309 -15.93 2.46 -8.08
N ILE A 310 -17.24 2.46 -7.80
CA ILE A 310 -18.19 3.42 -8.37
C ILE A 310 -18.79 4.20 -7.21
N VAL A 311 -18.44 5.48 -7.10
CA VAL A 311 -19.03 6.39 -6.11
C VAL A 311 -20.26 7.03 -6.72
N GLY A 312 -21.45 6.70 -6.19
CA GLY A 312 -22.71 7.19 -6.70
C GLY A 312 -23.92 6.59 -5.99
N ASP A 313 -25.12 7.13 -6.28
CA ASP A 313 -26.36 6.54 -5.79
C ASP A 313 -26.57 5.12 -6.32
N ALA A 314 -26.83 4.19 -5.41
CA ALA A 314 -26.95 2.78 -5.74
C ALA A 314 -28.06 2.50 -6.76
N GLY A 315 -29.18 3.18 -6.62
CA GLY A 315 -30.34 3.01 -7.53
C GLY A 315 -30.07 3.57 -8.92
N GLU A 316 -29.45 4.75 -9.02
CA GLU A 316 -29.09 5.34 -10.32
C GLU A 316 -28.08 4.50 -11.07
N VAL A 317 -27.02 4.07 -10.38
CA VAL A 317 -25.96 3.24 -10.99
C VAL A 317 -26.50 1.89 -11.43
N MET A 318 -27.32 1.21 -10.59
CA MET A 318 -27.93 -0.07 -10.97
C MET A 318 -28.85 0.06 -12.19
N ARG A 319 -29.71 1.10 -12.25
CA ARG A 319 -30.59 1.31 -13.42
C ARG A 319 -29.75 1.51 -14.70
N ALA A 320 -28.71 2.32 -14.62
CA ALA A 320 -27.81 2.52 -15.76
C ALA A 320 -27.14 1.23 -16.23
N LEU A 321 -26.62 0.42 -15.30
CA LEU A 321 -26.01 -0.86 -15.59
C LEU A 321 -26.99 -1.85 -16.22
N ILE A 322 -28.19 -1.98 -15.64
CA ILE A 322 -29.25 -2.85 -16.15
C ILE A 322 -29.66 -2.44 -17.54
N GLN A 323 -29.84 -1.15 -17.80
CA GLN A 323 -30.16 -0.64 -19.12
C GLN A 323 -29.08 -0.98 -20.12
N GLN A 324 -27.83 -0.79 -19.76
CA GLN A 324 -26.67 -1.05 -20.61
C GLN A 324 -26.54 -2.56 -20.94
N LEU A 325 -26.73 -3.42 -19.93
CA LEU A 325 -26.70 -4.87 -20.14
C LEU A 325 -27.82 -5.35 -21.09
N LYS A 326 -29.01 -4.72 -21.03
CA LYS A 326 -30.16 -5.03 -21.91
C LYS A 326 -29.98 -4.57 -23.34
N THR A 327 -29.34 -3.43 -23.56
CA THR A 327 -29.21 -2.85 -24.92
C THR A 327 -28.09 -3.54 -25.69
N GLY A 328 -27.13 -4.20 -25.02
CA GLY A 328 -25.98 -4.85 -25.67
C GLY A 328 -25.08 -3.88 -26.44
N GLU A 329 -25.31 -2.57 -26.31
CA GLU A 329 -24.41 -1.55 -26.85
C GLU A 329 -23.07 -1.70 -26.11
N ALA A 330 -22.03 -2.12 -26.84
CA ALA A 330 -20.69 -2.01 -26.30
C ALA A 330 -20.51 -0.57 -25.85
N LEU A 331 -20.22 -0.38 -24.54
CA LEU A 331 -19.72 0.92 -24.07
C LEU A 331 -18.65 1.33 -25.07
N ALA A 332 -18.83 2.52 -25.67
CA ALA A 332 -17.71 3.16 -26.35
C ALA A 332 -16.51 3.00 -25.40
N PRO A 333 -15.39 2.43 -25.85
CA PRO A 333 -14.31 2.03 -24.97
C PRO A 333 -14.07 3.21 -24.06
N ALA A 334 -14.14 2.99 -22.73
CA ALA A 334 -14.06 4.05 -21.73
C ALA A 334 -12.98 4.99 -22.21
N ILE A 335 -13.34 6.24 -22.53
CA ILE A 335 -12.43 7.16 -23.20
C ILE A 335 -11.19 7.12 -22.33
N LYS A 336 -10.15 6.43 -22.80
CA LYS A 336 -8.87 6.43 -22.06
C LYS A 336 -8.56 7.89 -21.90
N PRO A 337 -8.51 8.45 -20.67
CA PRO A 337 -8.20 9.86 -20.51
C PRO A 337 -6.94 10.09 -21.33
N PRO A 338 -6.91 11.07 -22.22
CA PRO A 338 -5.80 11.23 -23.16
C PRO A 338 -4.51 11.24 -22.36
N GLU A 339 -3.59 10.33 -22.72
CA GLU A 339 -2.31 10.16 -22.03
C GLU A 339 -1.49 11.43 -22.22
N HIS A 340 -1.46 12.31 -21.20
CA HIS A 340 -0.57 13.47 -21.17
C HIS A 340 0.75 13.19 -20.44
N THR A 341 0.96 11.96 -19.96
CA THR A 341 2.23 11.60 -19.32
C THR A 341 3.29 11.29 -20.36
N ARG A 342 4.44 11.94 -20.23
CA ARG A 342 5.63 11.68 -21.07
C ARG A 342 6.19 10.28 -20.80
N THR A 343 6.93 9.74 -21.77
CA THR A 343 7.87 8.64 -21.55
C THR A 343 9.17 9.18 -20.92
N ALA A 344 9.97 8.29 -20.32
CA ALA A 344 11.30 8.64 -19.82
C ALA A 344 12.17 9.27 -20.91
N GLU A 345 12.11 8.76 -22.14
CA GLU A 345 12.88 9.31 -23.27
C GLU A 345 12.37 10.69 -23.74
N GLN A 346 11.04 10.89 -23.76
CA GLN A 346 10.46 12.22 -24.05
C GLN A 346 10.87 13.24 -23.00
N PHE A 347 10.89 12.81 -21.73
CA PHE A 347 11.38 13.65 -20.64
C PHE A 347 12.86 14.02 -20.86
N LYS A 348 13.75 13.05 -21.09
CA LYS A 348 15.17 13.31 -21.37
C LYS A 348 15.36 14.19 -22.59
N ALA A 349 14.61 13.97 -23.67
CA ALA A 349 14.64 14.82 -24.85
C ALA A 349 14.24 16.27 -24.54
N SER A 350 13.25 16.48 -23.68
CA SER A 350 12.84 17.83 -23.26
C SER A 350 13.91 18.58 -22.47
N LEU A 351 14.75 17.85 -21.71
CA LEU A 351 15.89 18.45 -21.02
C LEU A 351 17.02 18.84 -21.98
N ARG A 352 17.25 18.01 -23.02
CA ARG A 352 18.24 18.33 -24.07
C ARG A 352 17.82 19.51 -24.96
N ALA A 353 16.52 19.82 -25.01
CA ALA A 353 16.05 20.99 -25.77
C ALA A 353 16.36 22.33 -25.07
N LEU A 354 16.51 22.31 -23.75
CA LEU A 354 16.89 23.50 -22.96
C LEU A 354 18.40 23.79 -23.06
N ARG A 355 18.77 25.04 -22.87
CA ARG A 355 20.16 25.49 -22.86
C ARG A 355 20.44 26.28 -21.57
N PRO A 356 20.37 25.65 -20.40
CA PRO A 356 20.61 26.34 -19.13
C PRO A 356 22.09 26.70 -18.98
N ASN A 357 22.34 27.82 -18.34
CA ASN A 357 23.67 28.20 -17.89
C ASN A 357 24.03 27.42 -16.61
N LEU A 358 24.26 26.11 -16.78
CA LEU A 358 24.44 25.11 -15.72
C LEU A 358 25.90 24.70 -15.57
N TYR A 359 26.48 24.95 -14.42
CA TYR A 359 27.89 24.66 -14.14
C TYR A 359 28.05 23.60 -13.04
N LYS A 360 29.11 22.82 -13.15
CA LYS A 360 29.67 22.00 -12.08
C LYS A 360 31.18 21.92 -12.15
N ARG A 361 31.85 22.07 -11.01
CA ARG A 361 33.33 22.06 -10.92
C ARG A 361 34.03 22.99 -11.94
N GLY A 362 33.44 24.17 -12.14
CA GLY A 362 33.97 25.18 -13.07
C GLY A 362 33.75 24.88 -14.56
N LYS A 363 33.00 23.82 -14.89
CA LYS A 363 32.69 23.42 -16.26
C LYS A 363 31.21 23.63 -16.56
N LEU A 364 30.92 24.23 -17.74
CA LEU A 364 29.57 24.26 -18.29
C LEU A 364 29.12 22.81 -18.65
N ILE A 365 27.91 22.42 -18.28
CA ILE A 365 27.31 21.15 -18.63
C ILE A 365 26.43 21.33 -19.86
N ASP A 366 26.93 20.91 -21.02
CA ASP A 366 26.23 21.07 -22.32
C ASP A 366 25.06 20.09 -22.46
N ASP A 367 25.23 18.84 -22.06
CA ASP A 367 24.16 17.82 -22.05
C ASP A 367 24.01 17.24 -20.63
N PRO A 368 23.04 17.73 -19.86
CA PRO A 368 22.82 17.24 -18.51
C PRO A 368 22.36 15.79 -18.46
N VAL A 369 21.84 15.22 -19.55
CA VAL A 369 21.41 13.83 -19.64
C VAL A 369 22.61 12.89 -19.82
N ALA A 370 23.63 13.33 -20.54
CA ALA A 370 24.84 12.54 -20.78
C ALA A 370 25.91 12.70 -19.67
N ASP A 371 25.94 13.86 -19.02
CA ASP A 371 26.94 14.14 -17.99
C ASP A 371 26.81 13.16 -16.79
N PRO A 372 27.87 12.44 -16.40
CA PRO A 372 27.82 11.39 -15.38
C PRO A 372 27.28 11.87 -14.03
N VAL A 373 27.43 13.13 -13.72
CA VAL A 373 27.07 13.69 -12.42
C VAL A 373 25.60 14.10 -12.34
N THR A 374 25.07 14.71 -13.40
CA THR A 374 23.67 15.11 -13.47
C THR A 374 22.75 13.98 -13.94
N ARG A 375 23.27 13.04 -14.72
CA ARG A 375 22.54 11.88 -15.26
C ARG A 375 21.80 11.11 -14.17
N ARG A 376 22.42 10.85 -13.01
CA ARG A 376 21.79 10.06 -11.94
C ARG A 376 20.47 10.65 -11.44
N THR A 377 20.40 11.96 -11.24
CA THR A 377 19.15 12.62 -10.80
C THR A 377 18.09 12.60 -11.91
N ILE A 378 18.53 12.67 -13.17
CA ILE A 378 17.66 12.55 -14.34
C ILE A 378 17.13 11.14 -14.48
N GLU A 379 17.96 10.11 -14.28
CA GLU A 379 17.50 8.70 -14.27
C GLU A 379 16.51 8.44 -13.12
N GLY A 380 16.72 9.06 -11.94
CA GLY A 380 15.74 9.00 -10.86
C GLY A 380 14.36 9.57 -11.23
N HIS A 381 14.35 10.67 -11.99
CA HIS A 381 13.09 11.23 -12.52
C HIS A 381 12.51 10.37 -13.63
N ALA A 382 13.35 9.80 -14.51
CA ALA A 382 12.92 8.90 -15.59
C ALA A 382 12.13 7.70 -15.06
N GLN A 383 12.56 7.10 -13.94
CA GLN A 383 11.84 6.01 -13.30
C GLN A 383 10.42 6.39 -12.85
N ILE A 384 10.16 7.68 -12.52
CA ILE A 384 8.80 8.13 -12.19
C ILE A 384 7.92 8.13 -13.44
N PHE A 385 8.46 8.53 -14.60
CA PHE A 385 7.74 8.48 -15.87
C PHE A 385 7.45 7.03 -16.28
N ASP A 386 8.43 6.13 -16.13
CA ASP A 386 8.24 4.71 -16.40
C ASP A 386 7.18 4.10 -15.47
N ALA A 387 7.22 4.41 -14.17
CA ALA A 387 6.20 3.98 -13.21
C ALA A 387 4.80 4.53 -13.56
N GLY A 388 4.72 5.74 -14.11
CA GLY A 388 3.47 6.35 -14.58
C GLY A 388 2.83 5.65 -15.79
N ARG A 389 3.60 4.82 -16.50
CA ARG A 389 3.16 4.03 -17.65
C ARG A 389 3.01 2.54 -17.34
N ASP A 390 3.54 2.08 -16.23
CA ASP A 390 3.39 0.70 -15.76
C ASP A 390 2.00 0.54 -15.12
N PRO A 391 1.14 -0.35 -15.63
CA PRO A 391 -0.20 -0.57 -15.09
C PRO A 391 -0.24 -0.87 -13.59
N ARG A 392 0.84 -1.45 -13.03
CA ARG A 392 0.95 -1.77 -11.59
C ARG A 392 1.07 -0.53 -10.72
N TYR A 393 1.59 0.57 -11.26
CA TYR A 393 1.96 1.77 -10.50
C TYR A 393 1.28 3.05 -11.01
N GLN A 394 0.65 2.99 -12.18
CA GLN A 394 0.09 4.16 -12.87
C GLN A 394 -0.86 4.94 -11.95
N ASP A 395 -1.79 4.29 -11.27
CA ASP A 395 -2.76 4.95 -10.41
C ASP A 395 -2.15 5.49 -9.10
N VAL A 396 -0.96 4.98 -8.74
CA VAL A 396 -0.21 5.51 -7.58
C VAL A 396 0.51 6.80 -7.94
N VAL A 397 1.14 6.88 -9.12
CA VAL A 397 2.00 8.02 -9.51
C VAL A 397 1.29 9.08 -10.35
N THR A 398 0.12 8.76 -10.89
CA THR A 398 -0.72 9.69 -11.67
C THR A 398 -2.09 9.89 -11.04
N THR A 399 -2.81 10.90 -11.48
CA THR A 399 -4.19 11.20 -11.08
C THR A 399 -4.92 11.91 -12.23
N ILE A 400 -6.24 12.08 -12.10
CA ILE A 400 -7.01 12.88 -13.04
C ILE A 400 -7.02 14.34 -12.57
N SER A 401 -6.62 15.24 -13.45
CA SER A 401 -6.64 16.68 -13.17
C SER A 401 -8.08 17.19 -13.06
N HIS A 402 -8.38 17.93 -12.02
CA HIS A 402 -9.66 18.61 -11.88
C HIS A 402 -9.79 19.82 -12.83
N LEU A 403 -8.69 20.32 -13.39
CA LEU A 403 -8.70 21.44 -14.33
C LEU A 403 -8.97 20.99 -15.77
N THR A 404 -8.40 19.85 -16.16
CA THR A 404 -8.41 19.43 -17.56
C THR A 404 -9.16 18.11 -17.80
N GLY A 405 -9.52 17.38 -16.76
CA GLY A 405 -10.10 16.03 -16.86
C GLY A 405 -9.13 14.97 -17.40
N LYS A 406 -7.87 15.33 -17.63
CA LYS A 406 -6.84 14.47 -18.23
C LYS A 406 -5.98 13.81 -17.15
N ARG A 407 -5.36 12.66 -17.47
CA ARG A 407 -4.40 12.00 -16.58
C ARG A 407 -3.08 12.81 -16.53
N VAL A 408 -2.64 13.14 -15.33
CA VAL A 408 -1.45 13.95 -15.06
C VAL A 408 -0.58 13.34 -13.97
N SER A 409 0.68 13.72 -13.90
CA SER A 409 1.55 13.37 -12.77
C SER A 409 0.99 13.94 -11.46
N ARG A 410 1.01 13.16 -10.37
CA ARG A 410 0.64 13.68 -9.03
C ARG A 410 1.53 14.82 -8.56
N TYR A 411 2.73 14.98 -9.11
CA TYR A 411 3.60 16.13 -8.82
C TYR A 411 3.14 17.45 -9.47
N LEU A 412 2.13 17.39 -10.35
CA LEU A 412 1.48 18.56 -10.96
C LEU A 412 -0.01 18.65 -10.59
N SER A 413 -0.44 17.95 -9.54
CA SER A 413 -1.82 18.00 -9.07
C SER A 413 -1.98 18.86 -7.82
N ILE A 414 -3.18 19.42 -7.68
CA ILE A 414 -3.62 20.12 -6.48
C ILE A 414 -4.26 19.10 -5.53
N LEU A 415 -3.91 19.18 -4.27
CA LEU A 415 -4.57 18.43 -3.20
C LEU A 415 -5.96 19.01 -2.98
N ARG A 416 -7.00 18.19 -3.08
CA ARG A 416 -8.39 18.60 -2.90
C ARG A 416 -9.09 17.82 -1.79
N SER A 417 -8.49 16.73 -1.36
CA SER A 417 -9.02 15.84 -0.33
C SER A 417 -7.90 15.20 0.49
N PRO A 418 -8.22 14.58 1.64
CA PRO A 418 -7.26 13.76 2.36
C PRO A 418 -6.73 12.60 1.51
N GLU A 419 -7.56 12.02 0.63
CA GLU A 419 -7.17 10.90 -0.25
C GLU A 419 -6.06 11.32 -1.23
N ASP A 420 -6.10 12.54 -1.76
CA ASP A 420 -5.04 13.07 -2.62
C ASP A 420 -3.70 13.15 -1.88
N GLN A 421 -3.72 13.60 -0.62
CA GLN A 421 -2.53 13.66 0.22
C GLN A 421 -2.02 12.25 0.58
N ILE A 422 -2.92 11.32 0.90
CA ILE A 422 -2.60 9.91 1.17
C ILE A 422 -1.99 9.27 -0.07
N ALA A 423 -2.58 9.48 -1.24
CA ALA A 423 -2.07 8.96 -2.50
C ALA A 423 -0.68 9.51 -2.83
N ASN A 424 -0.43 10.80 -2.56
CA ASN A 424 0.89 11.40 -2.72
C ASN A 424 1.91 10.77 -1.74
N SER A 425 1.51 10.51 -0.50
CA SER A 425 2.37 9.83 0.49
C SER A 425 2.71 8.40 0.07
N LYS A 426 1.73 7.65 -0.44
CA LYS A 426 1.92 6.31 -1.01
C LYS A 426 2.84 6.33 -2.23
N MET A 427 2.65 7.30 -3.14
CA MET A 427 3.53 7.50 -4.30
C MET A 427 4.99 7.70 -3.86
N LYS A 428 5.22 8.54 -2.86
CA LYS A 428 6.58 8.77 -2.34
C LYS A 428 7.19 7.51 -1.73
N ARG A 429 6.43 6.71 -0.98
CA ARG A 429 6.90 5.42 -0.44
C ARG A 429 7.29 4.48 -1.57
N LEU A 430 6.43 4.33 -2.58
CA LEU A 430 6.70 3.50 -3.76
C LEU A 430 7.97 3.95 -4.49
N MET A 431 8.12 5.26 -4.76
CA MET A 431 9.30 5.75 -5.48
C MET A 431 10.61 5.42 -4.75
N PHE A 432 10.62 5.53 -3.43
CA PHE A 432 11.79 5.17 -2.64
C PHE A 432 12.02 3.66 -2.56
N GLN A 433 10.98 2.82 -2.60
CA GLN A 433 11.11 1.37 -2.73
C GLN A 433 11.72 0.98 -4.09
N LEU A 434 11.39 1.69 -5.16
CA LEU A 434 11.91 1.41 -6.50
C LEU A 434 13.35 1.89 -6.72
N THR A 435 13.74 2.98 -6.08
CA THR A 435 15.04 3.63 -6.32
C THR A 435 16.05 3.47 -5.18
N GLY A 436 15.58 3.14 -3.98
CA GLY A 436 16.40 3.12 -2.75
C GLY A 436 16.81 4.51 -2.25
N THR A 437 16.50 5.58 -2.99
CA THR A 437 16.97 6.94 -2.72
C THR A 437 15.98 7.99 -3.19
N CYS A 438 16.27 9.26 -2.91
CA CYS A 438 15.49 10.39 -3.40
C CYS A 438 15.61 10.52 -4.93
N THR A 439 14.46 10.64 -5.59
CA THR A 439 14.38 10.81 -7.05
C THR A 439 14.69 12.21 -7.53
N GLY A 440 15.09 13.14 -6.67
CA GLY A 440 15.65 14.42 -7.09
C GLY A 440 14.78 15.65 -6.89
N GLY A 441 13.80 15.61 -5.96
CA GLY A 441 13.24 16.89 -5.45
C GLY A 441 11.97 17.42 -6.12
N ARG A 442 11.30 16.69 -7.01
CA ARG A 442 9.98 17.11 -7.57
C ARG A 442 8.95 17.47 -6.48
N CYS A 443 9.10 16.88 -5.29
CA CYS A 443 8.21 17.14 -4.16
C CYS A 443 8.25 18.59 -3.65
N ALA A 444 9.38 19.30 -3.78
CA ALA A 444 9.48 20.71 -3.37
C ALA A 444 8.68 21.63 -4.31
N GLY A 445 8.77 21.41 -5.63
CA GLY A 445 7.96 22.13 -6.62
C GLY A 445 6.45 21.88 -6.43
N TRP A 446 6.07 20.62 -6.22
CA TRP A 446 4.68 20.26 -5.93
C TRP A 446 4.15 20.90 -4.64
N ALA A 447 4.95 20.92 -3.56
CA ALA A 447 4.51 21.55 -2.32
C ALA A 447 4.40 23.08 -2.44
N ALA A 448 5.31 23.71 -3.21
CA ALA A 448 5.26 25.14 -3.54
C ALA A 448 4.00 25.49 -4.35
N LEU A 449 3.70 24.69 -5.36
CA LEU A 449 2.47 24.81 -6.16
C LEU A 449 1.22 24.76 -5.27
N ASN A 450 1.11 23.77 -4.39
CA ASN A 450 -0.04 23.60 -3.50
C ASN A 450 -0.15 24.74 -2.45
N ALA A 451 0.97 25.22 -1.94
CA ALA A 451 0.99 26.39 -1.06
C ALA A 451 0.51 27.65 -1.78
N MET A 452 1.03 27.89 -2.97
CA MET A 452 0.67 29.08 -3.73
C MET A 452 -0.76 29.02 -4.28
N TRP A 453 -1.33 27.81 -4.50
CA TRP A 453 -2.73 27.68 -4.91
C TRP A 453 -3.69 28.35 -3.93
N SER A 454 -3.60 28.02 -2.64
CA SER A 454 -4.44 28.66 -1.63
C SER A 454 -4.02 30.10 -1.34
N THR A 455 -2.73 30.41 -1.39
CA THR A 455 -2.24 31.76 -1.09
C THR A 455 -2.62 32.77 -2.17
N THR A 456 -2.52 32.42 -3.44
CA THR A 456 -2.94 33.32 -4.54
C THR A 456 -4.45 33.54 -4.54
N TRP A 457 -5.24 32.54 -4.14
CA TRP A 457 -6.68 32.69 -3.98
C TRP A 457 -7.00 33.74 -2.90
N ASP A 458 -6.34 33.68 -1.73
CA ASP A 458 -6.54 34.68 -0.67
C ASP A 458 -6.12 36.08 -1.12
N ILE A 459 -4.95 36.20 -1.81
CA ILE A 459 -4.48 37.48 -2.31
C ILE A 459 -5.49 38.09 -3.29
N ASP A 460 -6.00 37.30 -4.24
CA ASP A 460 -6.99 37.79 -5.22
C ASP A 460 -8.31 38.17 -4.56
N HIS A 461 -8.76 37.38 -3.55
CA HIS A 461 -9.98 37.65 -2.81
C HIS A 461 -9.89 38.95 -2.00
N ASP A 462 -8.77 39.16 -1.32
CA ASP A 462 -8.62 40.26 -0.40
C ASP A 462 -8.18 41.57 -1.09
N LEU A 463 -7.42 41.46 -2.18
CA LEU A 463 -6.78 42.63 -2.84
C LEU A 463 -7.27 42.87 -4.28
N GLY A 464 -8.15 42.01 -4.83
CA GLY A 464 -8.67 42.14 -6.18
C GLY A 464 -7.62 41.95 -7.28
N THR A 465 -6.56 41.14 -7.02
CA THR A 465 -5.54 40.80 -8.01
C THR A 465 -5.98 39.63 -8.89
N HIS A 466 -5.10 39.12 -9.76
CA HIS A 466 -5.40 38.01 -10.68
C HIS A 466 -4.27 36.95 -10.66
N TYR A 467 -3.63 36.73 -9.54
CA TYR A 467 -2.53 35.76 -9.40
C TYR A 467 -3.01 34.32 -9.46
N HIS A 468 -4.19 34.05 -8.90
CA HIS A 468 -4.75 32.71 -8.89
C HIS A 468 -5.09 32.24 -10.30
N GLN A 469 -5.72 33.08 -11.11
CA GLN A 469 -6.02 32.76 -12.50
C GLN A 469 -4.73 32.51 -13.31
N ARG A 470 -3.68 33.33 -13.13
CA ARG A 470 -2.40 33.10 -13.79
C ARG A 470 -1.77 31.78 -13.38
N LEU A 471 -1.90 31.40 -12.10
CA LEU A 471 -1.40 30.12 -11.60
C LEU A 471 -2.17 28.95 -12.22
N ILE A 472 -3.51 29.08 -12.38
CA ILE A 472 -4.34 28.09 -13.07
C ILE A 472 -3.90 27.93 -14.53
N ASP A 473 -3.76 29.02 -15.27
CA ASP A 473 -3.39 29.00 -16.69
C ASP A 473 -2.01 28.38 -16.89
N TRP A 474 -1.05 28.77 -16.06
CA TRP A 474 0.29 28.17 -16.04
C TRP A 474 0.25 26.66 -15.72
N LEU A 475 -0.55 26.26 -14.71
CA LEU A 475 -0.64 24.85 -14.31
C LEU A 475 -1.26 23.96 -15.39
N ILE A 476 -2.27 24.45 -16.11
CA ILE A 476 -2.85 23.76 -17.26
C ILE A 476 -1.75 23.49 -18.29
N GLY A 477 -0.99 24.50 -18.69
CA GLY A 477 0.14 24.33 -19.60
C GLY A 477 1.23 23.38 -19.06
N ALA A 478 1.54 23.48 -17.77
CA ALA A 478 2.49 22.59 -17.10
C ALA A 478 2.04 21.12 -17.14
N GLN A 479 0.74 20.86 -16.93
CA GLN A 479 0.13 19.53 -17.01
C GLN A 479 0.10 19.00 -18.44
N GLU A 480 -0.24 19.82 -19.42
CA GLU A 480 -0.27 19.45 -20.85
C GLU A 480 1.12 19.01 -21.34
N HIS A 481 2.16 19.69 -20.87
CA HIS A 481 3.53 19.36 -21.23
C HIS A 481 4.20 18.36 -20.27
N ASP A 482 3.49 17.92 -19.21
CA ASP A 482 3.99 17.05 -18.14
C ASP A 482 5.41 17.44 -17.69
N ILE A 483 5.58 18.71 -17.34
CA ILE A 483 6.89 19.27 -16.98
C ILE A 483 7.39 18.72 -15.64
N THR A 484 8.70 18.75 -15.45
CA THR A 484 9.33 18.54 -14.14
C THR A 484 9.62 19.86 -13.47
N LEU A 485 9.27 19.98 -12.20
CA LEU A 485 9.28 21.23 -11.47
C LEU A 485 10.24 21.17 -10.28
N ALA A 486 11.25 22.03 -10.23
CA ALA A 486 12.05 22.25 -9.04
C ALA A 486 11.43 23.36 -8.18
N GLY A 487 11.42 23.20 -6.86
CA GLY A 487 10.93 24.24 -5.93
C GLY A 487 12.06 25.02 -5.30
N ALA A 488 12.13 26.33 -5.56
CA ALA A 488 13.18 27.22 -5.10
C ALA A 488 12.67 28.15 -3.98
N LEU A 489 12.80 27.68 -2.75
CA LEU A 489 12.38 28.43 -1.55
C LEU A 489 13.57 28.95 -0.74
N THR A 490 14.59 28.10 -0.55
CA THR A 490 15.67 28.36 0.40
C THR A 490 16.54 29.53 -0.05
N ASP A 491 16.58 30.54 0.78
CA ASP A 491 17.44 31.71 0.59
C ASP A 491 18.83 31.50 1.22
N PRO A 492 19.88 32.19 0.75
CA PRO A 492 21.14 32.32 1.48
C PRO A 492 20.86 32.82 2.91
N LYS A 493 21.60 32.32 3.88
CA LYS A 493 21.28 32.64 5.28
C LYS A 493 21.82 33.99 5.73
N GLY A 494 22.85 34.50 5.11
CA GLY A 494 23.48 35.76 5.49
C GLY A 494 23.72 35.90 6.97
N GLN A 495 23.57 37.10 7.48
CA GLN A 495 23.54 37.38 8.92
C GLN A 495 22.15 37.05 9.48
N ARG A 496 21.99 35.90 10.14
CA ARG A 496 20.68 35.33 10.56
C ARG A 496 19.83 36.23 11.47
N ARG A 497 20.43 37.22 12.13
CA ARG A 497 19.70 38.17 12.97
C ARG A 497 19.02 39.28 12.18
N LEU A 498 19.43 39.48 10.91
CA LEU A 498 18.92 40.53 10.03
C LEU A 498 17.85 39.97 9.10
N GLY A 499 16.81 40.77 8.85
CA GLY A 499 15.83 40.52 7.78
C GLY A 499 16.46 40.70 6.40
N PRO A 500 15.79 40.26 5.31
CA PRO A 500 16.32 40.37 3.96
C PRO A 500 16.75 41.79 3.54
N SER A 501 15.92 42.79 3.82
CA SER A 501 16.19 44.20 3.50
C SER A 501 17.28 44.85 4.37
N LYS A 502 17.70 44.20 5.45
CA LYS A 502 18.72 44.67 6.38
C LYS A 502 20.08 44.01 6.19
N GLN A 503 20.19 43.06 5.24
CA GLN A 503 21.48 42.44 4.91
C GLN A 503 22.45 43.50 4.36
N PRO A 504 23.77 43.32 4.61
CA PRO A 504 24.77 44.24 4.06
C PRO A 504 24.72 44.34 2.53
N ASP A 505 24.43 43.22 1.87
CA ASP A 505 24.15 43.17 0.43
C ASP A 505 22.66 42.92 0.22
N PRO A 506 21.90 43.86 -0.36
CA PRO A 506 20.46 43.68 -0.59
C PRO A 506 20.14 42.57 -1.62
N ASP A 507 21.11 42.15 -2.46
CA ASP A 507 20.95 41.10 -3.45
C ASP A 507 21.23 39.70 -2.86
N MET A 508 21.54 39.58 -1.58
CA MET A 508 21.75 38.29 -0.93
C MET A 508 20.50 37.41 -1.00
N TYR A 509 19.33 37.98 -0.79
CA TYR A 509 18.04 37.32 -1.00
C TYR A 509 17.45 37.73 -2.33
N LEU A 510 16.68 36.85 -2.95
CA LEU A 510 16.00 37.14 -4.20
C LEU A 510 14.96 38.25 -4.01
N ARG A 511 15.07 39.33 -4.79
CA ARG A 511 14.18 40.49 -4.72
C ARG A 511 13.79 41.07 -6.08
N ILE A 512 12.71 41.83 -6.11
CA ILE A 512 12.31 42.66 -7.23
C ILE A 512 13.20 43.89 -7.25
N VAL A 513 13.86 44.17 -8.38
CA VAL A 513 14.67 45.36 -8.57
C VAL A 513 14.02 46.36 -9.53
N LYS A 514 13.08 45.93 -10.35
CA LYS A 514 12.30 46.80 -11.25
C LYS A 514 10.92 46.22 -11.51
N ARG A 515 9.90 47.06 -11.54
CA ARG A 515 8.55 46.73 -11.97
C ARG A 515 8.22 47.42 -13.29
N THR A 516 7.58 46.68 -14.21
CA THR A 516 7.06 47.20 -15.49
C THR A 516 5.67 46.66 -15.74
N PRO A 517 4.91 47.25 -16.69
CA PRO A 517 3.58 46.71 -17.01
C PRO A 517 3.62 45.24 -17.51
N GLU A 518 4.70 44.83 -18.15
CA GLU A 518 4.88 43.50 -18.75
C GLU A 518 5.38 42.45 -17.73
N GLY A 519 5.89 42.89 -16.55
CA GLY A 519 6.42 42.01 -15.54
C GLY A 519 7.39 42.67 -14.58
N VAL A 520 8.26 41.87 -13.97
CA VAL A 520 9.27 42.34 -13.03
C VAL A 520 10.68 41.87 -13.41
N VAL A 521 11.68 42.62 -12.97
CA VAL A 521 13.08 42.16 -13.01
C VAL A 521 13.48 41.76 -11.59
N VAL A 522 14.08 40.58 -11.45
CA VAL A 522 14.55 40.08 -10.16
C VAL A 522 16.06 39.90 -10.13
N ARG A 523 16.64 40.05 -8.94
CA ARG A 523 18.07 39.83 -8.66
C ARG A 523 18.24 39.18 -7.30
N GLY A 524 19.27 38.36 -7.13
CA GLY A 524 19.59 37.69 -5.87
C GLY A 524 19.82 36.20 -6.04
N ALA A 525 19.72 35.44 -4.97
CA ALA A 525 20.02 34.01 -5.00
C ALA A 525 18.99 33.12 -4.30
N LYS A 526 18.91 31.87 -4.76
CA LYS A 526 18.30 30.75 -4.07
C LYS A 526 19.34 29.64 -3.94
N VAL A 527 19.38 28.92 -2.80
CA VAL A 527 20.45 27.96 -2.51
C VAL A 527 19.88 26.61 -2.09
N MET A 528 20.69 25.57 -2.28
CA MET A 528 20.32 24.18 -1.92
C MET A 528 19.01 23.72 -2.57
N ILE A 529 18.81 24.08 -3.81
CA ILE A 529 17.60 23.72 -4.57
C ILE A 529 17.78 22.34 -5.17
N CYS A 530 16.89 21.43 -4.80
CA CYS A 530 16.97 20.03 -5.19
C CYS A 530 16.50 19.80 -6.63
N GLY A 531 17.25 18.96 -7.38
CA GLY A 531 16.82 18.40 -8.65
C GLY A 531 16.72 19.37 -9.82
N VAL A 532 17.40 20.50 -9.78
CA VAL A 532 17.36 21.54 -10.83
C VAL A 532 17.85 21.00 -12.17
N ALA A 533 18.90 20.15 -12.17
CA ALA A 533 19.40 19.54 -13.40
C ALA A 533 18.30 18.74 -14.13
N ALA A 534 17.41 18.08 -13.39
CA ALA A 534 16.31 17.27 -13.91
C ALA A 534 14.98 18.04 -14.06
N ALA A 535 14.95 19.33 -13.77
CA ALA A 535 13.73 20.15 -13.92
C ALA A 535 13.63 20.78 -15.29
N ASN A 536 12.41 20.92 -15.80
CA ASN A 536 12.13 21.79 -16.95
C ASN A 536 11.96 23.24 -16.50
N GLU A 537 11.23 23.46 -15.39
CA GLU A 537 10.96 24.77 -14.84
C GLU A 537 11.29 24.85 -13.34
N ILE A 538 11.47 26.05 -12.86
CA ILE A 538 11.75 26.36 -11.47
C ILE A 538 10.60 27.20 -10.92
N PHE A 539 9.96 26.70 -9.87
CA PHE A 539 8.92 27.40 -9.13
C PHE A 539 9.55 28.11 -7.92
N VAL A 540 9.54 29.42 -7.94
CA VAL A 540 10.15 30.27 -6.91
C VAL A 540 9.08 30.79 -5.97
N MET A 541 9.36 30.76 -4.66
CA MET A 541 8.54 31.43 -3.64
C MET A 541 9.41 31.94 -2.48
N PRO A 542 8.88 32.85 -1.61
CA PRO A 542 9.59 33.28 -0.43
C PRO A 542 9.92 32.09 0.50
N GLY A 543 11.09 32.14 1.16
CA GLY A 543 11.53 31.07 2.07
C GLY A 543 11.66 31.51 3.54
N VAL A 544 11.38 32.78 3.83
CA VAL A 544 11.50 33.40 5.17
C VAL A 544 10.32 34.31 5.47
N ARG A 545 10.13 34.60 6.76
CA ARG A 545 9.16 35.60 7.18
C ARG A 545 9.59 36.99 6.71
N LEU A 546 8.65 37.75 6.17
CA LEU A 546 8.84 39.09 5.62
C LEU A 546 8.06 40.13 6.43
N LYS A 547 8.59 41.32 6.50
CA LYS A 547 7.98 42.51 7.08
C LYS A 547 7.68 43.52 5.98
N ARG A 548 7.04 44.65 6.33
CA ARG A 548 6.70 45.71 5.38
C ARG A 548 7.91 46.22 4.61
N GLU A 549 9.05 46.40 5.26
CA GLU A 549 10.29 46.82 4.66
C GLU A 549 10.89 45.79 3.70
N ASP A 550 10.47 44.53 3.77
CA ASP A 550 10.91 43.43 2.92
C ASP A 550 9.97 43.17 1.73
N ALA A 551 9.05 44.09 1.41
CA ALA A 551 8.05 43.88 0.36
C ALA A 551 8.63 43.46 -0.99
N ASP A 552 9.79 44.00 -1.41
CA ASP A 552 10.44 43.62 -2.66
C ASP A 552 10.95 42.18 -2.70
N TYR A 553 11.07 41.49 -1.55
CA TYR A 553 11.46 40.07 -1.43
C TYR A 553 10.25 39.13 -1.46
N ALA A 554 9.03 39.68 -1.40
CA ALA A 554 7.79 38.93 -1.54
C ALA A 554 7.48 38.71 -3.03
N VAL A 555 8.17 37.73 -3.63
CA VAL A 555 7.99 37.40 -5.04
C VAL A 555 7.83 35.91 -5.26
N SER A 556 6.84 35.51 -6.07
CA SER A 556 6.63 34.11 -6.47
C SER A 556 6.33 34.04 -7.98
N PHE A 557 6.95 33.07 -8.65
CA PHE A 557 6.83 32.87 -10.10
C PHE A 557 7.31 31.48 -10.52
N ALA A 558 7.00 31.08 -11.77
CA ALA A 558 7.56 29.88 -12.41
C ALA A 558 8.21 30.24 -13.75
N ILE A 559 9.43 29.76 -13.96
CA ILE A 559 10.22 30.04 -15.17
C ILE A 559 10.95 28.79 -15.67
N PRO A 560 11.19 28.66 -17.00
CA PRO A 560 12.13 27.71 -17.55
C PRO A 560 13.54 27.92 -16.96
N LYS A 561 14.29 26.83 -16.80
CA LYS A 561 15.63 26.91 -16.17
C LYS A 561 16.71 27.53 -17.08
N ASP A 562 16.41 27.79 -18.34
CA ASP A 562 17.32 28.35 -19.32
C ASP A 562 17.05 29.84 -19.65
N VAL A 563 16.28 30.53 -18.80
CA VAL A 563 16.04 31.97 -18.96
C VAL A 563 17.34 32.76 -18.87
N ARG A 564 17.43 33.81 -19.68
CA ARG A 564 18.60 34.71 -19.69
C ARG A 564 18.79 35.36 -18.31
N GLY A 565 20.03 35.36 -17.82
CA GLY A 565 20.43 35.98 -16.55
C GLY A 565 20.33 35.01 -15.35
N LEU A 566 19.90 33.76 -15.55
CA LEU A 566 19.94 32.74 -14.52
C LEU A 566 21.21 31.87 -14.67
N THR A 567 22.05 31.84 -13.64
CA THR A 567 23.20 30.93 -13.54
C THR A 567 22.90 29.86 -12.50
N ILE A 568 23.12 28.59 -12.85
CA ILE A 568 22.89 27.43 -12.01
C ILE A 568 24.24 26.77 -11.72
N VAL A 569 24.53 26.53 -10.43
CA VAL A 569 25.75 25.82 -10.03
C VAL A 569 25.41 24.62 -9.20
N GLU A 570 25.62 23.43 -9.74
CA GLU A 570 25.42 22.16 -9.03
C GLU A 570 26.47 21.98 -7.93
N ALA A 571 25.98 21.62 -6.73
CA ALA A 571 26.82 21.36 -5.56
C ALA A 571 27.57 20.02 -5.70
N ARG A 572 28.61 19.84 -4.90
CA ARG A 572 29.32 18.56 -4.79
C ARG A 572 28.41 17.50 -4.16
N HIS A 573 28.56 16.28 -4.65
CA HIS A 573 27.92 15.10 -4.10
C HIS A 573 28.97 14.08 -3.67
N ALA A 574 28.70 13.30 -2.63
CA ALA A 574 29.65 12.34 -2.08
C ALA A 574 30.06 11.23 -3.06
N SER A 575 29.26 10.98 -4.10
CA SER A 575 29.58 10.00 -5.14
C SER A 575 30.29 10.56 -6.36
N ASP A 576 30.57 11.87 -6.42
CA ASP A 576 31.12 12.52 -7.63
C ASP A 576 32.52 12.03 -8.02
N ASP A 577 33.30 11.57 -7.05
CA ASP A 577 34.70 11.15 -7.22
C ASP A 577 34.86 9.63 -7.04
N ARG A 578 33.76 8.86 -7.03
CA ARG A 578 33.81 7.39 -6.95
C ARG A 578 33.62 6.78 -8.33
N ASP A 579 34.43 5.78 -8.63
CA ASP A 579 34.20 4.89 -9.77
C ASP A 579 32.98 4.02 -9.46
N LEU A 580 31.86 4.33 -10.12
CA LEU A 580 30.59 3.65 -9.92
C LEU A 580 30.50 2.45 -10.86
N GLU A 581 30.13 1.30 -10.30
CA GLU A 581 30.00 0.03 -11.02
C GLU A 581 28.52 -0.32 -11.22
N ASP A 582 28.10 -0.54 -12.48
CA ASP A 582 26.71 -0.91 -12.79
C ASP A 582 26.36 -2.26 -12.15
N GLY A 583 25.14 -2.31 -11.58
CA GLY A 583 24.66 -3.47 -10.85
C GLY A 583 25.16 -3.58 -9.41
N PHE A 584 26.19 -2.82 -8.99
CA PHE A 584 26.69 -2.74 -7.63
C PHE A 584 26.31 -1.44 -6.94
N ASP A 585 26.36 -0.33 -7.67
CA ASP A 585 26.09 1.02 -7.16
C ASP A 585 24.71 1.55 -7.61
N ASN A 586 23.77 0.68 -7.86
CA ASN A 586 22.45 1.01 -8.42
C ASN A 586 21.70 2.16 -7.74
N PRO A 587 21.63 2.28 -6.40
CA PRO A 587 20.93 3.39 -5.77
C PRO A 587 21.47 4.76 -6.17
N VAL A 588 22.76 4.86 -6.43
CA VAL A 588 23.43 6.12 -6.79
C VAL A 588 23.46 6.33 -8.29
N MET A 589 23.62 5.28 -9.08
CA MET A 589 23.62 5.37 -10.55
C MET A 589 22.24 5.68 -11.13
N ARG A 590 21.18 5.23 -10.47
CA ARG A 590 19.78 5.34 -10.95
C ARG A 590 18.93 6.28 -10.12
N GLY A 591 19.53 7.11 -9.30
CA GLY A 591 18.84 8.05 -8.44
C GLY A 591 19.82 8.90 -7.67
N GLY A 592 19.29 9.64 -6.73
CA GLY A 592 20.09 10.51 -5.88
C GLY A 592 19.64 11.95 -6.00
N ILE A 593 19.75 12.64 -4.87
CA ILE A 593 19.45 14.06 -4.80
C ILE A 593 20.69 14.85 -5.23
N THR A 594 20.51 15.75 -6.18
CA THR A 594 21.48 16.84 -6.43
C THR A 594 20.90 18.15 -5.94
N GLN A 595 21.76 19.07 -5.59
CA GLN A 595 21.37 20.41 -5.12
C GLN A 595 22.14 21.47 -5.89
N ALA A 596 21.47 22.57 -6.22
CA ALA A 596 22.07 23.68 -6.96
C ALA A 596 21.93 25.02 -6.23
N TYR A 597 22.81 25.92 -6.55
CA TYR A 597 22.72 27.35 -6.28
C TYR A 597 22.20 28.04 -7.53
N LEU A 598 21.19 28.91 -7.34
CA LEU A 598 20.57 29.70 -8.41
C LEU A 598 20.91 31.15 -8.19
N PHE A 599 21.60 31.77 -9.18
CA PHE A 599 21.95 33.17 -9.16
C PHE A 599 21.19 33.91 -10.25
N PHE A 600 20.36 34.85 -9.83
CA PHE A 600 19.51 35.66 -10.69
C PHE A 600 20.17 37.03 -10.91
N GLU A 601 20.60 37.32 -12.14
CA GLU A 601 21.24 38.57 -12.52
C GLU A 601 20.35 39.36 -13.49
N ASN A 602 19.44 40.13 -12.94
CA ASN A 602 18.45 40.92 -13.70
C ASN A 602 17.55 40.03 -14.60
N VAL A 603 17.04 38.95 -14.03
CA VAL A 603 16.14 38.03 -14.75
C VAL A 603 14.76 38.69 -14.88
N PHE A 604 14.25 38.78 -16.10
CA PHE A 604 12.92 39.27 -16.36
C PHE A 604 11.89 38.15 -16.15
N ILE A 605 10.85 38.43 -15.36
CA ILE A 605 9.73 37.57 -15.10
C ILE A 605 8.48 38.16 -15.74
N PRO A 606 7.91 37.50 -16.75
CA PRO A 606 6.69 37.98 -17.41
C PRO A 606 5.51 37.99 -16.44
N ARG A 607 4.55 38.88 -16.68
CA ARG A 607 3.40 39.10 -15.82
C ARG A 607 2.50 37.86 -15.66
N ASP A 608 2.34 37.08 -16.71
CA ASP A 608 1.55 35.83 -16.71
C ASP A 608 2.19 34.72 -15.89
N ARG A 609 3.48 34.81 -15.59
CA ARG A 609 4.22 33.87 -14.76
C ARG A 609 4.43 34.33 -13.32
N LEU A 610 3.85 35.46 -12.93
CA LEU A 610 4.01 36.09 -11.63
C LEU A 610 2.80 35.82 -10.74
N PHE A 611 3.03 35.22 -9.58
CA PHE A 611 2.02 34.72 -8.64
C PHE A 611 2.01 35.47 -7.29
N MET A 612 3.01 36.33 -7.04
CA MET A 612 3.10 37.26 -5.90
C MET A 612 4.10 38.35 -6.27
N CYS A 613 3.80 39.63 -5.92
CA CYS A 613 4.63 40.77 -6.32
C CYS A 613 4.63 41.89 -5.27
N GLY A 614 5.05 41.59 -4.04
CA GLY A 614 5.15 42.60 -2.96
C GLY A 614 4.18 42.37 -1.80
N GLU A 615 3.31 41.38 -1.88
CA GLU A 615 2.30 41.06 -0.86
C GLU A 615 2.93 40.29 0.32
N TYR A 616 3.84 41.00 1.05
CA TYR A 616 4.68 40.45 2.12
C TYR A 616 3.87 39.80 3.27
N GLY A 617 2.66 40.28 3.56
CA GLY A 617 1.79 39.70 4.56
C GLY A 617 1.41 38.24 4.27
N TYR A 618 1.22 37.91 3.00
CA TYR A 618 0.87 36.56 2.52
C TYR A 618 2.08 35.64 2.35
N ALA A 619 3.29 36.18 2.29
CA ALA A 619 4.51 35.38 2.19
C ALA A 619 4.70 34.45 3.38
N ASN A 620 4.37 34.91 4.58
CA ASN A 620 4.42 34.10 5.80
C ASN A 620 3.45 32.92 5.76
N GLU A 621 2.27 33.16 5.25
CA GLU A 621 1.23 32.12 5.09
C GLU A 621 1.65 31.12 3.99
N ALA A 622 2.20 31.56 2.87
CA ALA A 622 2.72 30.69 1.83
C ALA A 622 3.80 29.74 2.35
N VAL A 623 4.75 30.26 3.15
CA VAL A 623 5.79 29.43 3.78
C VAL A 623 5.19 28.41 4.75
N PHE A 624 4.23 28.80 5.55
CA PHE A 624 3.55 27.89 6.48
C PHE A 624 2.80 26.79 5.72
N ARG A 625 1.97 27.15 4.73
CA ARG A 625 1.21 26.21 3.89
C ARG A 625 2.10 25.28 3.08
N PHE A 626 3.28 25.72 2.65
CA PHE A 626 4.27 24.82 2.03
C PHE A 626 4.65 23.67 2.95
N THR A 627 4.79 23.93 4.25
CA THR A 627 5.23 22.89 5.19
C THR A 627 4.20 21.80 5.41
N LEU A 628 2.91 22.07 5.24
CA LEU A 628 1.84 21.13 5.58
C LEU A 628 1.83 19.90 4.67
N PRO A 629 1.64 20.01 3.34
CA PRO A 629 1.68 18.86 2.44
C PRO A 629 3.07 18.22 2.40
N TYR A 630 4.13 19.04 2.46
CA TYR A 630 5.50 18.53 2.40
C TYR A 630 5.82 17.63 3.59
N ARG A 631 5.57 18.09 4.83
CA ARG A 631 5.87 17.37 6.06
C ARG A 631 4.92 16.20 6.31
N SER A 632 3.68 16.29 5.89
CA SER A 632 2.74 15.18 5.90
C SER A 632 3.25 14.03 5.00
N ALA A 633 3.68 14.32 3.78
CA ALA A 633 4.06 13.31 2.81
C ALA A 633 5.51 12.80 2.92
N ILE A 634 6.43 13.51 3.60
CA ILE A 634 7.84 13.12 3.70
C ILE A 634 8.02 11.78 4.45
N GLY A 635 7.07 11.42 5.33
CA GLY A 635 7.04 10.11 5.98
C GLY A 635 7.01 8.95 4.99
N GLY A 636 6.34 9.12 3.84
CA GLY A 636 6.37 8.14 2.74
C GLY A 636 7.78 7.93 2.18
N CYS A 637 8.53 9.02 1.96
CA CYS A 637 9.91 8.93 1.46
C CYS A 637 10.80 8.08 2.39
N VAL A 638 10.82 8.43 3.67
CA VAL A 638 11.72 7.77 4.63
C VAL A 638 11.27 6.34 4.95
N ALA A 639 9.96 6.08 4.98
CA ALA A 639 9.44 4.72 5.14
C ALA A 639 9.80 3.84 3.94
N GLY A 640 9.66 4.35 2.70
CA GLY A 640 10.02 3.60 1.50
C GLY A 640 11.51 3.26 1.44
N GLN A 641 12.40 4.17 1.84
CA GLN A 641 13.82 3.86 1.98
C GLN A 641 14.07 2.86 3.11
N GLY A 642 13.37 3.02 4.23
CA GLY A 642 13.44 2.11 5.36
C GLY A 642 12.99 0.68 5.00
N ASP A 643 11.97 0.53 4.14
CA ASP A 643 11.54 -0.77 3.63
C ASP A 643 12.68 -1.47 2.87
N VAL A 644 13.42 -0.71 2.04
CA VAL A 644 14.61 -1.24 1.34
C VAL A 644 15.71 -1.61 2.34
N MET A 645 15.91 -0.81 3.40
CA MET A 645 16.88 -1.14 4.47
C MET A 645 16.50 -2.41 5.22
N VAL A 646 15.24 -2.63 5.54
CA VAL A 646 14.75 -3.87 6.16
C VAL A 646 15.05 -5.06 5.24
N GLY A 647 14.71 -4.94 3.96
CA GLY A 647 14.99 -5.97 2.95
C GLY A 647 16.49 -6.27 2.82
N ALA A 648 17.32 -5.24 2.72
CA ALA A 648 18.77 -5.36 2.65
C ALA A 648 19.37 -6.03 3.90
N SER A 649 18.83 -5.72 5.09
CA SER A 649 19.22 -6.33 6.36
C SER A 649 18.93 -7.84 6.38
N VAL A 650 17.77 -8.26 5.89
CA VAL A 650 17.43 -9.68 5.74
C VAL A 650 18.35 -10.36 4.73
N LEU A 651 18.59 -9.72 3.58
CA LEU A 651 19.45 -10.27 2.53
C LEU A 651 20.89 -10.47 3.02
N ILE A 652 21.47 -9.49 3.72
CA ILE A 652 22.85 -9.60 4.20
C ILE A 652 22.97 -10.67 5.32
N ALA A 653 21.98 -10.78 6.20
CA ALA A 653 21.95 -11.82 7.22
C ALA A 653 21.97 -13.20 6.55
N ARG A 654 21.08 -13.47 5.61
CA ARG A 654 21.01 -14.74 4.87
C ARG A 654 22.27 -15.01 4.05
N ALA A 655 22.82 -14.00 3.40
CA ALA A 655 24.08 -14.12 2.66
C ALA A 655 25.25 -14.54 3.55
N ASN A 656 25.26 -14.11 4.82
CA ASN A 656 26.23 -14.48 5.83
C ASN A 656 25.94 -15.83 6.51
N GLY A 657 24.86 -16.53 6.14
CA GLY A 657 24.48 -17.81 6.72
C GLY A 657 23.73 -17.71 8.06
N LEU A 658 23.16 -16.54 8.35
CA LEU A 658 22.36 -16.30 9.54
C LEU A 658 20.88 -16.30 9.19
N ASP A 659 20.06 -16.90 10.06
CA ASP A 659 18.60 -16.75 9.99
C ASP A 659 18.24 -15.32 10.48
N GLU A 660 17.40 -14.62 9.73
CA GLU A 660 16.91 -13.28 10.10
C GLU A 660 16.18 -13.26 11.44
N LYS A 661 15.71 -14.40 11.93
CA LYS A 661 15.12 -14.51 13.27
C LYS A 661 16.08 -14.12 14.40
N VAL A 662 17.38 -14.23 14.18
CA VAL A 662 18.43 -13.74 15.12
C VAL A 662 18.27 -12.23 15.33
N PHE A 663 17.81 -11.52 14.31
CA PHE A 663 17.66 -10.07 14.32
C PHE A 663 16.21 -9.60 14.44
N ARG A 664 15.28 -10.47 14.86
CA ARG A 664 13.83 -10.18 14.89
C ARG A 664 13.50 -8.86 15.59
N ASP A 665 14.08 -8.62 16.75
CA ASP A 665 13.77 -7.41 17.52
C ASP A 665 14.25 -6.15 16.81
N LYS A 666 15.44 -6.20 16.17
CA LYS A 666 15.97 -5.08 15.39
C LYS A 666 15.11 -4.83 14.14
N LEU A 667 14.75 -5.86 13.40
CA LEU A 667 13.89 -5.76 12.22
C LEU A 667 12.50 -5.24 12.60
N THR A 668 11.93 -5.71 13.72
CA THR A 668 10.66 -5.21 14.25
C THR A 668 10.75 -3.72 14.57
N GLN A 669 11.83 -3.27 15.25
CA GLN A 669 12.02 -1.86 15.54
C GLN A 669 12.13 -1.01 14.26
N MET A 670 12.86 -1.49 13.25
CA MET A 670 12.97 -0.81 11.96
C MET A 670 11.59 -0.66 11.27
N ILE A 671 10.78 -1.71 11.29
CA ILE A 671 9.42 -1.68 10.73
C ILE A 671 8.55 -0.69 11.52
N VAL A 672 8.60 -0.71 12.86
CA VAL A 672 7.87 0.24 13.72
C VAL A 672 8.29 1.68 13.40
N ASN A 673 9.57 1.95 13.23
CA ASN A 673 10.06 3.28 12.86
C ASN A 673 9.48 3.74 11.50
N ASN A 674 9.46 2.86 10.51
CA ASN A 674 8.92 3.14 9.18
C ASN A 674 7.41 3.44 9.25
N GLU A 675 6.64 2.58 9.90
CA GLU A 675 5.19 2.73 10.00
C GLU A 675 4.79 3.93 10.88
N THR A 676 5.58 4.28 11.89
CA THR A 676 5.35 5.49 12.70
C THR A 676 5.45 6.75 11.84
N THR A 677 6.53 6.91 11.07
CA THR A 677 6.71 8.09 10.22
C THR A 677 5.65 8.15 9.10
N PHE A 678 5.29 7.02 8.55
CA PHE A 678 4.26 6.95 7.51
C PHE A 678 2.87 7.23 8.09
N GLY A 679 2.50 6.57 9.20
CA GLY A 679 1.19 6.67 9.83
C GLY A 679 0.86 8.06 10.36
N VAL A 680 1.83 8.74 11.02
CA VAL A 680 1.63 10.13 11.48
C VAL A 680 1.42 11.07 10.30
N GLY A 681 2.13 10.86 9.19
CA GLY A 681 1.91 11.62 7.95
C GLY A 681 0.52 11.41 7.36
N LEU A 682 0.00 10.18 7.39
CA LEU A 682 -1.38 9.88 6.96
C LEU A 682 -2.42 10.50 7.91
N ALA A 683 -2.18 10.45 9.22
CA ALA A 683 -3.04 11.09 10.21
C ALA A 683 -3.13 12.61 9.97
N ALA A 684 -2.02 13.27 9.65
CA ALA A 684 -2.01 14.68 9.26
C ALA A 684 -2.89 14.96 8.02
N ALA A 685 -2.89 14.04 7.06
CA ALA A 685 -3.75 14.14 5.88
C ALA A 685 -5.24 14.07 6.25
N VAL A 686 -5.62 13.08 7.07
CA VAL A 686 -7.02 12.83 7.45
C VAL A 686 -7.59 13.94 8.34
N MET A 687 -6.79 14.45 9.29
CA MET A 687 -7.21 15.50 10.23
C MET A 687 -7.11 16.93 9.66
N GLY A 688 -6.77 17.05 8.38
CA GLY A 688 -6.71 18.34 7.69
C GLY A 688 -8.06 18.99 7.49
N ARG A 689 -8.05 20.10 6.76
CA ARG A 689 -9.26 20.88 6.44
C ARG A 689 -9.24 21.39 5.01
N GLN A 690 -10.42 21.58 4.46
CA GLN A 690 -10.56 22.21 3.15
C GLN A 690 -10.39 23.74 3.27
N HIS A 691 -9.66 24.30 2.33
CA HIS A 691 -9.51 25.75 2.15
C HIS A 691 -10.58 26.27 1.18
N PRO A 692 -11.04 27.53 1.29
CA PRO A 692 -12.01 28.11 0.35
C PRO A 692 -11.63 28.03 -1.13
N SER A 693 -10.32 27.98 -1.47
CA SER A 693 -9.83 27.71 -2.83
C SER A 693 -10.12 26.28 -3.33
N GLY A 694 -10.77 25.45 -2.54
CA GLY A 694 -10.99 24.03 -2.84
C GLY A 694 -9.79 23.12 -2.57
N SER A 695 -8.63 23.67 -2.17
CA SER A 695 -7.47 22.84 -1.80
C SER A 695 -7.61 22.25 -0.40
N TRP A 696 -6.91 21.13 -0.16
CA TRP A 696 -6.83 20.47 1.13
C TRP A 696 -5.56 20.86 1.87
N LEU A 697 -5.70 21.29 3.11
CA LEU A 697 -4.58 21.63 3.99
C LEU A 697 -4.46 20.58 5.09
N PRO A 698 -3.40 19.75 5.09
CA PRO A 698 -3.12 18.80 6.17
C PRO A 698 -3.03 19.46 7.54
N ASP A 699 -3.34 18.69 8.58
CA ASP A 699 -3.28 19.17 9.96
C ASP A 699 -1.88 19.67 10.35
N PRO A 700 -1.72 20.90 10.82
CA PRO A 700 -0.43 21.50 11.10
C PRO A 700 0.29 20.83 12.28
N LEU A 701 -0.42 20.43 13.33
CA LEU A 701 0.19 19.79 14.50
C LEU A 701 0.84 18.46 14.10
N LEU A 702 0.06 17.60 13.44
CA LEU A 702 0.52 16.27 13.04
C LEU A 702 1.58 16.32 11.92
N ALA A 703 1.45 17.24 10.95
CA ALA A 703 2.47 17.42 9.92
C ALA A 703 3.83 17.83 10.53
N HIS A 704 3.82 18.69 11.53
CA HIS A 704 5.04 19.13 12.21
C HIS A 704 5.57 18.07 13.18
N ALA A 705 4.70 17.33 13.88
CA ALA A 705 5.09 16.16 14.67
C ALA A 705 5.76 15.09 13.78
N ASN A 706 5.17 14.81 12.62
CA ASN A 706 5.79 13.90 11.64
C ASN A 706 7.19 14.36 11.23
N LYS A 707 7.41 15.66 11.06
CA LYS A 707 8.75 16.18 10.75
C LYS A 707 9.77 15.89 11.87
N VAL A 708 9.35 15.89 13.13
CA VAL A 708 10.23 15.51 14.25
C VAL A 708 10.59 14.03 14.16
N HIS A 709 9.63 13.15 13.90
CA HIS A 709 9.87 11.72 13.71
C HIS A 709 10.80 11.44 12.52
N VAL A 710 10.55 12.06 11.38
CA VAL A 710 11.38 11.95 10.17
C VAL A 710 12.83 12.43 10.41
N ALA A 711 13.07 13.30 11.36
CA ALA A 711 14.41 13.75 11.72
C ALA A 711 15.15 12.81 12.68
N THR A 712 14.51 11.78 13.21
CA THR A 712 15.08 10.87 14.23
C THR A 712 14.99 9.40 13.82
N LEU A 713 13.80 8.87 13.57
CA LEU A 713 13.56 7.44 13.37
C LEU A 713 14.32 6.82 12.18
N PRO A 714 14.47 7.48 11.01
CA PRO A 714 15.25 6.92 9.91
C PRO A 714 16.74 6.74 10.23
N TYR A 715 17.31 7.53 11.12
CA TYR A 715 18.70 7.38 11.56
C TYR A 715 18.86 6.15 12.45
N GLU A 716 17.87 5.84 13.27
CA GLU A 716 17.84 4.61 14.05
C GLU A 716 17.69 3.38 13.13
N THR A 717 16.82 3.44 12.13
CA THR A 717 16.70 2.38 11.11
C THR A 717 18.04 2.13 10.39
N LYS A 718 18.78 3.19 10.04
CA LYS A 718 20.13 3.07 9.45
C LYS A 718 21.12 2.39 10.40
N ARG A 719 21.17 2.82 11.65
CA ARG A 719 22.04 2.25 12.67
C ARG A 719 21.78 0.74 12.82
N LEU A 720 20.53 0.34 12.91
CA LEU A 720 20.13 -1.06 13.01
C LEU A 720 20.50 -1.87 11.75
N THR A 721 20.37 -1.26 10.56
CA THR A 721 20.82 -1.88 9.29
C THR A 721 22.34 -2.18 9.33
N GLN A 722 23.15 -1.20 9.79
CA GLN A 722 24.60 -1.38 9.94
C GLN A 722 24.95 -2.47 10.97
N GLU A 723 24.28 -2.50 12.11
CA GLU A 723 24.48 -3.53 13.12
C GLU A 723 24.19 -4.94 12.57
N ILE A 724 23.15 -5.10 11.76
CA ILE A 724 22.81 -6.40 11.16
C ILE A 724 23.84 -6.79 10.09
N ALA A 725 24.29 -5.83 9.29
CA ALA A 725 25.26 -6.05 8.22
C ALA A 725 26.69 -6.30 8.74
N GLY A 726 27.02 -5.69 9.87
CA GLY A 726 28.36 -5.75 10.45
C GLY A 726 29.41 -4.99 9.64
N GLY A 727 30.66 -5.14 10.02
CA GLY A 727 31.81 -4.39 9.48
C GLY A 727 32.00 -4.52 7.96
N ILE A 728 31.47 -5.56 7.33
CA ILE A 728 31.61 -5.79 5.89
C ILE A 728 30.93 -4.68 5.04
N ALA A 729 29.89 -4.07 5.57
CA ALA A 729 29.16 -3.00 4.90
C ALA A 729 29.39 -1.62 5.56
N GLU A 730 29.63 -1.61 6.87
CA GLU A 730 29.80 -0.39 7.67
C GLU A 730 31.00 0.45 7.23
N THR A 731 32.11 -0.21 6.89
CA THR A 731 33.38 0.46 6.56
C THR A 731 33.47 0.91 5.10
N GLY A 732 32.54 0.48 4.23
CA GLY A 732 32.57 0.80 2.81
C GLY A 732 33.82 0.28 2.08
N CYS A 733 34.35 -0.88 2.47
CA CYS A 733 35.62 -1.42 2.01
C CYS A 733 35.50 -2.66 1.12
N MET A 734 34.38 -2.83 0.42
CA MET A 734 34.25 -3.91 -0.55
C MET A 734 35.19 -3.72 -1.74
N PRO A 735 35.86 -4.80 -2.21
CA PRO A 735 36.62 -4.77 -3.46
C PRO A 735 35.72 -4.34 -4.63
N SER A 736 36.35 -3.88 -5.72
CA SER A 736 35.63 -3.59 -6.96
C SER A 736 35.18 -4.89 -7.67
N TYR A 737 34.24 -4.76 -8.59
CA TYR A 737 33.88 -5.90 -9.45
C TYR A 737 35.04 -6.32 -10.35
N GLN A 738 35.89 -5.35 -10.78
CA GLN A 738 37.08 -5.63 -11.56
C GLN A 738 38.10 -6.48 -10.75
N ASP A 739 38.22 -6.22 -9.44
CA ASP A 739 39.03 -7.06 -8.55
C ASP A 739 38.47 -8.49 -8.44
N LEU A 740 37.13 -8.61 -8.35
CA LEU A 740 36.49 -9.91 -8.23
C LEU A 740 36.72 -10.83 -9.44
N ILE A 741 36.80 -10.23 -10.65
CA ILE A 741 36.97 -10.96 -11.92
C ILE A 741 38.43 -10.98 -12.40
N ASP A 742 39.37 -10.35 -11.68
CA ASP A 742 40.78 -10.31 -12.07
C ASP A 742 41.36 -11.74 -12.16
N SER A 743 42.03 -12.02 -13.28
CA SER A 743 42.55 -13.39 -13.55
C SER A 743 43.66 -13.81 -12.62
N ARG A 744 44.36 -12.86 -11.97
CA ARG A 744 45.52 -13.13 -11.09
C ARG A 744 45.11 -13.48 -9.67
N TYR A 745 44.13 -12.74 -9.10
CA TYR A 745 43.76 -12.83 -7.68
C TYR A 745 42.26 -12.87 -7.42
N GLY A 746 41.39 -12.65 -8.43
CA GLY A 746 39.95 -12.66 -8.27
C GLY A 746 39.40 -13.95 -7.67
N HIS A 747 40.03 -15.09 -7.98
CA HIS A 747 39.70 -16.37 -7.37
C HIS A 747 39.87 -16.40 -5.85
N LEU A 748 40.81 -15.60 -5.30
CA LEU A 748 40.99 -15.44 -3.84
C LEU A 748 39.80 -14.65 -3.26
N ILE A 749 39.42 -13.58 -3.90
CA ILE A 749 38.26 -12.77 -3.49
C ILE A 749 36.99 -13.64 -3.52
N GLN A 750 36.76 -14.35 -4.62
CA GLN A 750 35.63 -15.29 -4.74
C GLN A 750 35.65 -16.35 -3.61
N LYS A 751 36.80 -16.89 -3.30
CA LYS A 751 36.97 -17.89 -2.24
C LYS A 751 36.68 -17.32 -0.85
N TYR A 752 37.29 -16.19 -0.49
CA TYR A 752 37.27 -15.68 0.88
C TYR A 752 36.08 -14.75 1.20
N LEU A 753 35.47 -14.14 0.20
CA LEU A 753 34.19 -13.43 0.37
C LEU A 753 32.96 -14.34 0.26
N LYS A 754 33.12 -15.58 -0.21
CA LYS A 754 32.05 -16.56 -0.22
C LYS A 754 31.60 -16.86 1.22
N ALA A 755 30.31 -16.91 1.45
CA ALA A 755 29.70 -17.41 2.67
C ALA A 755 28.54 -18.35 2.31
N ASN A 756 27.34 -18.15 2.82
CA ASN A 756 26.15 -18.88 2.38
C ASN A 756 25.75 -18.53 0.93
N SER A 757 26.13 -17.33 0.49
CA SER A 757 25.95 -16.87 -0.89
C SER A 757 27.29 -16.74 -1.61
N PRO A 758 27.32 -16.77 -2.98
CA PRO A 758 28.51 -16.45 -3.75
C PRO A 758 29.07 -15.08 -3.39
N ALA A 759 30.39 -14.91 -3.57
CA ALA A 759 31.09 -13.66 -3.26
C ALA A 759 30.47 -12.44 -3.96
N GLU A 760 30.14 -12.56 -5.24
CA GLU A 760 29.50 -11.48 -6.01
C GLU A 760 28.16 -11.06 -5.41
N THR A 761 27.28 -12.00 -5.12
CA THR A 761 25.98 -11.72 -4.48
C THR A 761 26.17 -11.00 -3.14
N ARG A 762 27.11 -11.47 -2.34
CA ARG A 762 27.40 -10.87 -1.05
C ARG A 762 27.96 -9.45 -1.18
N MET A 763 28.83 -9.20 -2.17
CA MET A 763 29.34 -7.87 -2.49
C MET A 763 28.22 -6.91 -2.90
N ARG A 764 27.30 -7.35 -3.79
CA ARG A 764 26.15 -6.54 -4.23
C ARG A 764 25.29 -6.11 -3.05
N ILE A 765 24.99 -7.04 -2.13
CA ILE A 765 24.19 -6.73 -0.93
C ILE A 765 24.94 -5.78 -0.01
N ALA A 766 26.23 -6.01 0.23
CA ALA A 766 27.04 -5.14 1.09
C ALA A 766 27.14 -3.71 0.53
N ARG A 767 27.33 -3.56 -0.80
CA ARG A 767 27.34 -2.27 -1.48
C ARG A 767 25.98 -1.56 -1.42
N LEU A 768 24.88 -2.33 -1.51
CA LEU A 768 23.53 -1.77 -1.30
C LEU A 768 23.38 -1.21 0.12
N VAL A 769 23.79 -1.97 1.14
CA VAL A 769 23.74 -1.49 2.53
C VAL A 769 24.63 -0.27 2.73
N GLU A 770 25.83 -0.26 2.17
CA GLU A 770 26.73 0.90 2.21
C GLU A 770 26.04 2.15 1.69
N TRP A 771 25.46 2.10 0.47
CA TRP A 771 24.79 3.24 -0.13
C TRP A 771 23.55 3.71 0.63
N LEU A 772 22.81 2.79 1.24
CA LEU A 772 21.64 3.13 2.04
C LEU A 772 21.99 3.75 3.40
N THR A 773 23.15 3.43 3.96
CA THR A 773 23.50 3.80 5.34
C THR A 773 24.64 4.81 5.46
N LEU A 774 25.67 4.73 4.64
CA LEU A 774 26.85 5.61 4.67
C LEU A 774 26.86 6.63 3.54
N GLY A 775 26.23 6.29 2.41
CA GLY A 775 26.29 7.10 1.22
C GLY A 775 25.34 8.28 1.21
N ALA A 776 25.37 8.99 0.09
CA ALA A 776 24.53 10.13 -0.21
C ALA A 776 23.08 9.78 -0.59
N GLY A 777 22.71 8.51 -0.49
CA GLY A 777 21.35 8.05 -0.80
C GLY A 777 20.31 8.42 0.25
N VAL A 778 20.71 8.98 1.39
CA VAL A 778 19.75 9.40 2.42
C VAL A 778 19.16 10.74 2.03
N PRO A 779 17.85 10.83 1.88
CA PRO A 779 17.21 12.13 1.72
C PRO A 779 17.56 13.03 2.88
N GLY A 780 17.60 14.32 2.67
CA GLY A 780 17.88 15.34 3.70
C GLY A 780 16.82 15.35 4.80
N CYS A 781 16.65 14.22 5.49
CA CYS A 781 15.55 13.98 6.44
C CYS A 781 15.56 14.98 7.58
N MET A 782 16.76 15.31 8.08
CA MET A 782 16.88 16.20 9.24
C MET A 782 16.47 17.64 8.92
N HIS A 783 16.92 18.18 7.79
CA HIS A 783 16.62 19.57 7.41
C HIS A 783 15.71 19.71 6.17
N GLY A 784 15.39 18.64 5.47
CA GLY A 784 14.42 18.67 4.37
C GLY A 784 13.06 19.18 4.85
N GLY A 785 12.52 20.22 4.24
CA GLY A 785 11.31 20.89 4.70
C GLY A 785 11.47 21.71 5.98
N GLY A 786 12.70 22.20 6.29
CA GLY A 786 13.02 23.04 7.45
C GLY A 786 13.61 22.25 8.64
N SER A 787 14.09 22.98 9.65
CA SER A 787 14.75 22.38 10.82
C SER A 787 13.75 21.63 11.73
N PRO A 788 14.20 20.56 12.42
CA PRO A 788 13.40 19.88 13.44
C PRO A 788 13.00 20.82 14.59
N ASP A 789 13.89 21.72 15.01
CA ASP A 789 13.59 22.65 16.10
C ASP A 789 12.52 23.67 15.71
N GLY A 790 12.53 24.16 14.47
CA GLY A 790 11.42 24.95 13.92
C GLY A 790 10.10 24.16 13.89
N ALA A 791 10.15 22.85 13.62
CA ALA A 791 8.95 22.01 13.70
C ALA A 791 8.46 21.85 15.14
N LYS A 792 9.35 21.62 16.12
CA LYS A 792 8.97 21.53 17.55
C LYS A 792 8.31 22.81 18.05
N MET A 793 8.79 23.98 17.62
CA MET A 793 8.16 25.26 17.97
C MET A 793 6.71 25.34 17.45
N VAL A 794 6.45 24.88 16.24
CA VAL A 794 5.10 24.85 15.68
C VAL A 794 4.24 23.79 16.39
N VAL A 795 4.77 22.60 16.68
CA VAL A 795 4.05 21.59 17.48
C VAL A 795 3.58 22.20 18.79
N PHE A 796 4.47 22.87 19.53
CA PHE A 796 4.11 23.50 20.80
C PHE A 796 3.05 24.60 20.62
N SER A 797 3.15 25.41 19.58
CA SER A 797 2.19 26.51 19.33
C SER A 797 0.81 26.03 18.84
N GLN A 798 0.73 24.85 18.26
CA GLN A 798 -0.54 24.26 17.76
C GLN A 798 -1.18 23.32 18.79
N ALA A 799 -0.43 22.84 19.77
CA ALA A 799 -0.95 21.97 20.81
C ALA A 799 -1.85 22.76 21.79
N ASP A 800 -2.98 22.18 22.17
CA ASP A 800 -3.87 22.72 23.20
C ASP A 800 -3.28 22.47 24.61
N VAL A 801 -2.17 23.14 24.93
CA VAL A 801 -1.52 23.02 26.24
C VAL A 801 -2.44 23.50 27.37
N ALA A 802 -3.28 24.53 27.11
CA ALA A 802 -4.24 24.99 28.08
C ALA A 802 -5.28 23.91 28.43
N GLY A 803 -5.86 23.26 27.45
CA GLY A 803 -6.77 22.11 27.67
C GLY A 803 -6.10 20.94 28.40
N MET A 804 -4.81 20.65 28.09
CA MET A 804 -4.04 19.64 28.81
C MET A 804 -3.85 19.99 30.29
N VAL A 805 -3.58 21.25 30.59
CA VAL A 805 -3.47 21.74 32.00
C VAL A 805 -4.82 21.62 32.71
N GLU A 806 -5.92 22.00 32.08
CA GLU A 806 -7.25 21.84 32.66
C GLU A 806 -7.63 20.38 32.90
N ALA A 807 -7.23 19.49 32.02
CA ALA A 807 -7.38 18.05 32.23
C ALA A 807 -6.59 17.56 33.45
N ALA A 808 -5.33 18.01 33.60
CA ALA A 808 -4.50 17.65 34.74
C ALA A 808 -5.05 18.21 36.06
N LYS A 809 -5.52 19.45 36.07
CA LYS A 809 -6.21 20.05 37.23
C LYS A 809 -7.43 19.25 37.67
N ARG A 810 -8.26 18.85 36.69
CA ARG A 810 -9.47 18.03 36.96
C ARG A 810 -9.11 16.68 37.59
N VAL A 811 -8.12 16.00 37.07
CA VAL A 811 -7.67 14.69 37.59
C VAL A 811 -7.00 14.84 38.93
N GLY A 812 -6.19 15.89 39.14
CA GLY A 812 -5.47 16.16 40.37
C GLY A 812 -6.29 16.87 41.47
N GLY A 813 -7.53 17.29 41.18
CA GLY A 813 -8.33 18.10 42.12
C GLY A 813 -7.71 19.46 42.46
N ILE A 814 -6.97 20.04 41.50
CA ILE A 814 -6.21 21.30 41.70
C ILE A 814 -7.05 22.49 41.21
N SER A 815 -7.39 23.40 42.07
CA SER A 815 -8.25 24.55 41.75
C SER A 815 -7.58 25.92 41.86
N ASP A 816 -6.42 26.00 42.51
CA ASP A 816 -5.84 27.25 43.03
C ASP A 816 -4.63 27.78 42.24
N ILE A 817 -4.21 27.11 41.18
CA ILE A 817 -3.15 27.60 40.28
C ILE A 817 -3.77 28.32 39.09
N SER A 818 -3.68 29.66 39.06
CA SER A 818 -3.96 30.43 37.85
C SER A 818 -2.80 30.28 36.88
N LEU A 819 -3.10 29.96 35.61
CA LEU A 819 -2.13 30.08 34.52
C LEU A 819 -1.82 31.58 34.31
N SER A 820 -0.83 32.12 35.00
CA SER A 820 -0.15 33.32 34.53
C SER A 820 0.47 32.93 33.16
N GLY A 821 0.24 33.74 32.14
CA GLY A 821 0.75 33.48 30.78
C GLY A 821 2.26 33.23 30.80
N PRO A 822 2.81 32.67 29.70
CA PRO A 822 4.22 32.32 29.66
C PRO A 822 5.06 33.50 30.04
N PRO A 823 6.09 33.33 30.87
CA PRO A 823 6.97 34.42 31.24
C PRO A 823 7.67 34.96 29.98
N GLY A 824 7.33 36.17 29.62
CA GLY A 824 8.06 37.01 28.68
C GLY A 824 7.78 36.76 27.20
N LYS A 825 7.01 37.66 26.57
CA LYS A 825 7.17 38.01 25.17
C LYS A 825 8.57 38.61 24.92
#